data_572c35ce84ca2541a21b2b11337cc2fd
#
_entry.id   572c35ce84ca2541a21b2b11337cc2fd
#
_cell.length_a   1.000
_cell.length_b   1.000
_cell.length_c   1.000
_cell.angle_alpha   90.00
_cell.angle_beta   90.00
_cell.angle_gamma   90.00
#
_symmetry.space_group_name_H-M   'P 1'
#
loop_
_entity.id
_entity.type
_entity.pdbx_description
1 polymer ?
#
loop_
_entity_poly.entity_id
_entity_poly.type
_entity_poly.pdbx_seq_one_letter_code
_entity_poly.pdbx_strand_id
1 'polypeptide(L)'
;MSIIQILERRLSQVYADSRDEVSRHYRSLYQADAIEPSIQLSGGQLHSDLTRLISHGSRIKPTKERTLETTLVNYLYRAATKPSPFGRFVEVGAFDPSQPNSEPRRCSESSVTTNRILTSWLTAVTARSFAAPEMLAILNSTLRVKRDIIQFIGIPPGEWRGAPSIPEERLLTIRKREDMMSVLKLLMGGPRSVGDLIIALNDQGIDESHATNLLSSLSTAGIIFFRLPVDDHDVHYVQTACTALRLTKDESLRAAFQSLANAEKEFPTASVATRHDLLLSIKDSVNTVASAHDVPAPPDSVLKSPLYEDLPATAAPQTWDSNTVERSARALRSIWLLSDLMDSSQRRQLGLSQFIADMNNGAPVTFLDFFDSFSRLSIRERQGILRGENSPQIARFAQQYSDALLKIRDAVNYTQGEAHLESQVILDAITNIDDFRPTKSITIRGQFTTSLTSHISQLIINGVMTGYGTYMSRFATFVNPSGTWSLVDGIRRHLSDHFPGQCDLNSVLGFNFNVHPQMTAHSIAYPGVVPALDGAKTHSIQDLILIPTAEAGPRRVAIFDRAENEPIDLQPMNFMVPFGVPLLYRTLEFLCPSTRYLWNPAQDLLDIPMIENSCPRIYFDDVVAQRRSWTCSAETLPCPPEKLFRGDLAALQAFDSWRLSARVPRHVFALVQTATERQIFSGAADAPTLLSEYKHLRRASVHKPIYLDLRNPLLVRSLAKVIMSRPELYVTFSEFLPSEADYTQNGSRPSYAEEYFIELCAE
;
A
#
# COMPACT_ATOMS: atom_id res chain seq x y z
N MET A 1 -40.63 44.85 -11.51
CA MET A 1 -39.58 43.98 -10.91
C MET A 1 -39.10 44.66 -9.65
N SER A 2 -39.11 43.96 -8.51
CA SER A 2 -38.65 44.59 -7.25
C SER A 2 -37.12 44.77 -7.28
N ILE A 3 -36.60 45.72 -6.48
CA ILE A 3 -35.15 45.95 -6.35
C ILE A 3 -34.45 44.66 -5.97
N ILE A 4 -35.08 43.84 -5.12
CA ILE A 4 -34.54 42.53 -4.70
C ILE A 4 -34.38 41.62 -5.92
N GLN A 5 -35.38 41.51 -6.81
CA GLN A 5 -35.29 40.67 -8.02
C GLN A 5 -34.19 41.15 -8.99
N ILE A 6 -33.94 42.44 -9.05
CA ILE A 6 -32.86 43.03 -9.86
C ILE A 6 -31.49 42.65 -9.26
N LEU A 7 -31.34 42.76 -7.94
CA LEU A 7 -30.11 42.40 -7.24
C LEU A 7 -29.81 40.90 -7.33
N GLU A 8 -30.82 40.06 -7.13
CA GLU A 8 -30.70 38.60 -7.30
C GLU A 8 -30.27 38.22 -8.71
N ARG A 9 -30.86 38.86 -9.74
CA ARG A 9 -30.50 38.62 -11.14
C ARG A 9 -29.05 39.05 -11.43
N ARG A 10 -28.65 40.21 -10.90
CA ARG A 10 -27.26 40.69 -11.05
C ARG A 10 -26.25 39.81 -10.31
N LEU A 11 -26.57 39.38 -9.09
CA LEU A 11 -25.74 38.46 -8.34
C LEU A 11 -25.59 37.12 -9.06
N SER A 12 -26.69 36.59 -9.60
CA SER A 12 -26.66 35.32 -10.39
C SER A 12 -25.80 35.47 -11.66
N GLN A 13 -25.83 36.63 -12.31
CA GLN A 13 -24.99 36.89 -13.49
C GLN A 13 -23.52 36.98 -13.12
N VAL A 14 -23.15 37.75 -12.08
CA VAL A 14 -21.79 37.89 -11.62
C VAL A 14 -21.23 36.54 -11.18
N TYR A 15 -22.02 35.70 -10.52
CA TYR A 15 -21.65 34.36 -10.16
C TYR A 15 -21.38 33.47 -11.38
N ALA A 16 -22.24 33.54 -12.40
CA ALA A 16 -22.04 32.76 -13.64
C ALA A 16 -20.75 33.17 -14.36
N ASP A 17 -20.51 34.50 -14.50
CA ASP A 17 -19.33 35.04 -15.17
C ASP A 17 -18.03 34.63 -14.43
N SER A 18 -18.03 34.77 -13.11
CA SER A 18 -16.88 34.36 -12.27
C SER A 18 -16.61 32.83 -12.36
N ARG A 19 -17.67 32.04 -12.36
CA ARG A 19 -17.54 30.58 -12.54
C ARG A 19 -16.91 30.23 -13.89
N ASP A 20 -17.34 30.88 -14.96
CA ASP A 20 -16.87 30.63 -16.32
C ASP A 20 -15.40 31.08 -16.49
N GLU A 21 -14.99 32.15 -15.80
CA GLU A 21 -13.59 32.59 -15.74
C GLU A 21 -12.71 31.55 -15.02
N VAL A 22 -13.13 31.10 -13.85
CA VAL A 22 -12.44 30.06 -13.08
C VAL A 22 -12.35 28.74 -13.86
N SER A 23 -13.43 28.35 -14.55
CA SER A 23 -13.44 27.16 -15.42
C SER A 23 -12.42 27.28 -16.55
N ARG A 24 -12.34 28.44 -17.23
CA ARG A 24 -11.35 28.70 -18.27
C ARG A 24 -9.92 28.62 -17.73
N HIS A 25 -9.67 29.16 -16.55
CA HIS A 25 -8.37 29.08 -15.90
C HIS A 25 -7.96 27.62 -15.62
N TYR A 26 -8.82 26.80 -15.04
CA TYR A 26 -8.50 25.38 -14.83
C TYR A 26 -8.25 24.60 -16.12
N ARG A 27 -9.00 24.92 -17.20
CA ARG A 27 -8.75 24.31 -18.51
C ARG A 27 -7.37 24.70 -19.08
N SER A 28 -6.91 25.91 -18.84
CA SER A 28 -5.57 26.33 -19.28
C SER A 28 -4.44 25.62 -18.53
N LEU A 29 -4.66 25.23 -17.26
CA LEU A 29 -3.70 24.48 -16.47
C LEU A 29 -3.57 23.00 -16.91
N TYR A 30 -4.56 22.46 -17.63
CA TYR A 30 -4.52 21.08 -18.10
C TYR A 30 -3.34 20.78 -19.02
N GLN A 31 -2.97 21.73 -19.86
CA GLN A 31 -1.87 21.60 -20.83
C GLN A 31 -0.47 21.83 -20.20
N ALA A 32 -0.40 22.05 -18.89
CA ALA A 32 0.88 22.13 -18.19
C ALA A 32 1.62 20.78 -18.21
N ASP A 33 2.94 20.82 -18.29
CA ASP A 33 3.83 19.70 -18.61
C ASP A 33 3.61 18.42 -17.79
N ALA A 34 3.15 18.53 -16.52
CA ALA A 34 2.95 17.36 -15.66
C ALA A 34 1.50 16.86 -15.61
N ILE A 35 0.51 17.68 -15.96
CA ILE A 35 -0.91 17.39 -15.71
C ILE A 35 -1.49 16.47 -16.79
N GLU A 36 -1.37 16.85 -18.05
CA GLU A 36 -1.93 16.06 -19.16
C GLU A 36 -1.34 14.65 -19.25
N PRO A 37 0.00 14.44 -19.21
CA PRO A 37 0.59 13.10 -19.23
C PRO A 37 0.14 12.21 -18.06
N SER A 38 0.02 12.80 -16.86
CA SER A 38 -0.42 12.06 -15.67
C SER A 38 -1.89 11.64 -15.74
N ILE A 39 -2.77 12.50 -16.29
CA ILE A 39 -4.17 12.16 -16.53
C ILE A 39 -4.29 11.09 -17.61
N GLN A 40 -3.49 11.15 -18.67
CA GLN A 40 -3.47 10.14 -19.73
C GLN A 40 -3.20 8.75 -19.18
N LEU A 41 -2.17 8.61 -18.34
CA LEU A 41 -1.82 7.32 -17.72
C LEU A 41 -2.89 6.85 -16.72
N SER A 42 -3.55 7.79 -16.03
CA SER A 42 -4.60 7.48 -15.05
C SER A 42 -5.90 7.00 -15.68
N GLY A 43 -6.19 7.40 -16.94
CA GLY A 43 -7.41 7.00 -17.64
C GLY A 43 -7.50 7.57 -19.05
N GLY A 44 -7.14 6.78 -20.06
CA GLY A 44 -7.13 7.18 -21.46
C GLY A 44 -8.49 7.74 -21.97
N GLN A 45 -9.61 7.21 -21.49
CA GLN A 45 -10.93 7.75 -21.84
C GLN A 45 -11.16 9.15 -21.23
N LEU A 46 -10.73 9.35 -19.98
CA LEU A 46 -10.81 10.68 -19.35
C LEU A 46 -9.95 11.69 -20.09
N HIS A 47 -8.71 11.30 -20.44
CA HIS A 47 -7.81 12.14 -21.24
C HIS A 47 -8.47 12.54 -22.56
N SER A 48 -8.98 11.58 -23.34
CA SER A 48 -9.65 11.86 -24.62
C SER A 48 -10.88 12.78 -24.46
N ASP A 49 -11.67 12.59 -23.41
CA ASP A 49 -12.84 13.43 -23.14
C ASP A 49 -12.44 14.84 -22.71
N LEU A 50 -11.37 15.02 -21.91
CA LEU A 50 -10.84 16.33 -21.51
C LEU A 50 -10.22 17.07 -22.70
N THR A 51 -9.42 16.38 -23.51
CA THR A 51 -8.86 16.96 -24.75
C THR A 51 -9.95 17.45 -25.67
N ARG A 52 -11.05 16.68 -25.83
CA ARG A 52 -12.22 17.11 -26.61
C ARG A 52 -12.92 18.33 -25.99
N LEU A 53 -13.07 18.36 -24.65
CA LEU A 53 -13.68 19.49 -23.95
C LEU A 53 -12.88 20.79 -24.19
N ILE A 54 -11.55 20.70 -24.14
CA ILE A 54 -10.66 21.85 -24.28
C ILE A 54 -10.57 22.33 -25.74
N SER A 55 -10.52 21.38 -26.70
CA SER A 55 -10.35 21.70 -28.13
C SER A 55 -11.63 22.14 -28.82
N HIS A 56 -12.80 21.61 -28.44
CA HIS A 56 -14.06 21.76 -29.18
C HIS A 56 -15.18 22.49 -28.43
N GLY A 57 -14.96 22.91 -27.18
CA GLY A 57 -15.86 23.76 -26.37
C GLY A 57 -17.31 23.26 -26.33
N SER A 58 -18.20 23.98 -27.00
CA SER A 58 -19.66 23.93 -26.84
C SER A 58 -20.42 22.72 -27.41
N ARG A 59 -19.73 21.65 -27.87
CA ARG A 59 -20.40 20.46 -28.46
C ARG A 59 -20.63 19.32 -27.45
N ILE A 60 -20.33 19.51 -26.17
CA ILE A 60 -20.49 18.51 -25.12
C ILE A 60 -21.77 18.80 -24.32
N LYS A 61 -22.53 17.76 -23.96
CA LYS A 61 -23.72 17.91 -23.11
C LYS A 61 -23.35 18.58 -21.78
N PRO A 62 -24.11 19.58 -21.29
CA PRO A 62 -23.77 20.35 -20.08
C PRO A 62 -23.54 19.48 -18.84
N THR A 63 -24.22 18.35 -18.72
CA THR A 63 -24.01 17.40 -17.60
C THR A 63 -22.64 16.71 -17.70
N LYS A 64 -22.23 16.31 -18.89
CA LYS A 64 -20.93 15.69 -19.12
C LYS A 64 -19.79 16.70 -18.93
N GLU A 65 -19.98 17.91 -19.42
CA GLU A 65 -19.04 19.03 -19.23
C GLU A 65 -18.78 19.29 -17.74
N ARG A 66 -19.85 19.48 -16.95
CA ARG A 66 -19.73 19.63 -15.48
C ARG A 66 -18.98 18.49 -14.82
N THR A 67 -19.23 17.25 -15.26
CA THR A 67 -18.53 16.06 -14.71
C THR A 67 -17.05 16.08 -15.04
N LEU A 68 -16.68 16.44 -16.26
CA LEU A 68 -15.27 16.52 -16.70
C LEU A 68 -14.54 17.65 -16.00
N GLU A 69 -15.14 18.83 -15.89
CA GLU A 69 -14.57 19.96 -15.13
C GLU A 69 -14.33 19.60 -13.67
N THR A 70 -15.32 19.00 -13.01
CA THR A 70 -15.18 18.56 -11.63
C THR A 70 -14.03 17.56 -11.48
N THR A 71 -13.88 16.65 -12.43
CA THR A 71 -12.79 15.67 -12.42
C THR A 71 -11.43 16.33 -12.65
N LEU A 72 -11.33 17.26 -13.62
CA LEU A 72 -10.11 18.04 -13.86
C LEU A 72 -9.68 18.82 -12.62
N VAL A 73 -10.61 19.56 -12.02
CA VAL A 73 -10.35 20.33 -10.80
C VAL A 73 -9.83 19.44 -9.68
N ASN A 74 -10.41 18.25 -9.49
CA ASN A 74 -9.92 17.29 -8.49
C ASN A 74 -8.49 16.84 -8.77
N TYR A 75 -8.10 16.61 -10.03
CA TYR A 75 -6.73 16.27 -10.38
C TYR A 75 -5.75 17.42 -10.14
N LEU A 76 -6.13 18.65 -10.48
CA LEU A 76 -5.30 19.85 -10.24
C LEU A 76 -5.05 20.07 -8.75
N TYR A 77 -6.11 20.03 -7.94
CA TYR A 77 -5.95 20.17 -6.48
C TYR A 77 -5.23 18.98 -5.86
N ARG A 78 -5.44 17.77 -6.41
CA ARG A 78 -4.65 16.60 -5.99
C ARG A 78 -3.15 16.83 -6.22
N ALA A 79 -2.77 17.34 -7.38
CA ALA A 79 -1.38 17.64 -7.70
C ALA A 79 -0.79 18.70 -6.75
N ALA A 80 -1.58 19.70 -6.37
CA ALA A 80 -1.14 20.81 -5.52
C ALA A 80 -1.09 20.46 -4.01
N THR A 81 -1.95 19.54 -3.53
CA THR A 81 -2.17 19.39 -2.08
C THR A 81 -1.92 17.99 -1.53
N LYS A 82 -1.71 16.99 -2.40
CA LYS A 82 -1.58 15.60 -1.97
C LYS A 82 -0.18 15.05 -2.22
N PRO A 83 0.60 14.79 -1.18
CA PRO A 83 1.98 14.32 -1.31
C PRO A 83 2.11 12.81 -1.61
N SER A 84 1.00 12.05 -1.68
CA SER A 84 1.08 10.62 -1.98
C SER A 84 1.42 10.37 -3.47
N PRO A 85 2.45 9.58 -3.79
CA PRO A 85 2.91 9.32 -5.15
C PRO A 85 1.80 8.82 -6.08
N PHE A 86 1.74 9.37 -7.28
CA PHE A 86 0.79 8.99 -8.32
C PHE A 86 1.19 9.59 -9.66
N GLY A 87 1.86 8.82 -10.52
CA GLY A 87 2.38 9.31 -11.79
C GLY A 87 3.29 10.53 -11.61
N ARG A 88 3.21 11.46 -12.52
CA ARG A 88 4.00 12.71 -12.49
C ARG A 88 3.42 13.81 -11.57
N PHE A 89 2.36 13.52 -10.82
CA PHE A 89 1.77 14.52 -9.92
C PHE A 89 2.56 14.77 -8.64
N VAL A 90 3.44 13.84 -8.25
CA VAL A 90 4.20 13.93 -7.00
C VAL A 90 5.61 13.40 -7.24
N GLU A 91 6.58 14.19 -6.83
CA GLU A 91 7.98 13.79 -6.81
C GLU A 91 8.31 13.07 -5.50
N VAL A 92 9.18 12.07 -5.59
CA VAL A 92 9.68 11.33 -4.43
C VAL A 92 11.18 11.43 -4.37
N GLY A 93 11.71 11.84 -3.23
CA GLY A 93 13.15 11.96 -2.99
C GLY A 93 13.55 11.35 -1.67
N ALA A 94 14.84 11.12 -1.51
CA ALA A 94 15.44 10.81 -0.23
C ALA A 94 16.60 11.79 0.01
N PHE A 95 16.84 12.12 1.25
CA PHE A 95 17.92 13.01 1.64
C PHE A 95 18.54 12.51 2.95
N ASP A 96 19.80 12.90 3.16
CA ASP A 96 20.50 12.65 4.40
C ASP A 96 20.31 13.86 5.33
N PRO A 97 19.66 13.72 6.49
CA PRO A 97 19.46 14.82 7.42
C PRO A 97 20.77 15.45 7.95
N SER A 98 21.87 14.70 7.95
CA SER A 98 23.21 15.20 8.31
C SER A 98 23.84 16.07 7.22
N GLN A 99 23.31 16.03 6.00
CA GLN A 99 23.78 16.79 4.85
C GLN A 99 22.62 17.52 4.13
N PRO A 100 21.87 18.38 4.83
CA PRO A 100 20.63 18.97 4.31
C PRO A 100 20.80 19.85 3.07
N ASN A 101 22.04 20.33 2.82
CA ASN A 101 22.37 21.20 1.68
C ASN A 101 23.01 20.44 0.50
N SER A 102 22.99 19.10 0.50
CA SER A 102 23.47 18.36 -0.66
C SER A 102 22.58 18.71 -1.86
N GLU A 103 23.15 19.26 -2.92
CA GLU A 103 22.39 19.59 -4.14
C GLU A 103 21.70 18.31 -4.67
N PRO A 104 20.39 18.35 -4.86
CA PRO A 104 19.69 17.22 -5.47
C PRO A 104 20.19 17.07 -6.90
N ARG A 105 20.55 15.87 -7.29
CA ARG A 105 20.87 15.60 -8.69
C ARG A 105 19.56 15.67 -9.48
N ARG A 106 19.57 16.47 -10.52
CA ARG A 106 18.48 16.53 -11.49
C ARG A 106 18.35 15.19 -12.20
N CYS A 107 17.45 14.35 -11.71
CA CYS A 107 16.96 13.24 -12.50
C CYS A 107 15.79 13.79 -13.32
N SER A 108 16.00 14.06 -14.59
CA SER A 108 15.00 14.70 -15.45
C SER A 108 13.95 13.72 -15.99
N GLU A 109 14.12 12.43 -15.73
CA GLU A 109 13.29 11.39 -16.33
C GLU A 109 12.51 10.62 -15.25
N SER A 110 11.23 10.37 -15.54
CA SER A 110 10.41 9.50 -14.73
C SER A 110 10.84 8.05 -14.86
N SER A 111 10.63 7.26 -13.80
CA SER A 111 10.80 5.81 -13.83
C SER A 111 9.49 5.16 -14.27
N VAL A 112 9.55 4.34 -15.32
CA VAL A 112 8.37 3.63 -15.84
C VAL A 112 8.57 2.13 -15.70
N THR A 113 7.56 1.46 -15.15
CA THR A 113 7.57 0.01 -14.95
C THR A 113 6.28 -0.61 -15.44
N THR A 114 6.35 -1.80 -16.01
CA THR A 114 5.18 -2.55 -16.45
C THR A 114 4.37 -3.06 -15.26
N ASN A 115 3.06 -3.08 -15.40
CA ASN A 115 2.14 -3.64 -14.41
C ASN A 115 2.45 -5.14 -14.16
N ARG A 116 2.83 -5.48 -12.94
CA ARG A 116 3.24 -6.85 -12.56
C ARG A 116 2.13 -7.89 -12.72
N ILE A 117 0.87 -7.51 -12.69
CA ILE A 117 -0.23 -8.41 -13.02
C ILE A 117 -0.16 -8.82 -14.50
N LEU A 118 0.20 -7.87 -15.38
CA LEU A 118 0.35 -8.14 -16.80
C LEU A 118 1.55 -9.05 -17.09
N THR A 119 2.71 -8.78 -16.48
CA THR A 119 3.89 -9.65 -16.64
C THR A 119 3.64 -11.04 -16.08
N SER A 120 2.94 -11.16 -14.94
CA SER A 120 2.55 -12.46 -14.37
C SER A 120 1.62 -13.25 -15.29
N TRP A 121 0.68 -12.58 -15.96
CA TRP A 121 -0.19 -13.20 -16.95
C TRP A 121 0.61 -13.71 -18.16
N LEU A 122 1.50 -12.90 -18.73
CA LEU A 122 2.37 -13.31 -19.84
C LEU A 122 3.26 -14.50 -19.45
N THR A 123 3.85 -14.48 -18.26
CA THR A 123 4.65 -15.59 -17.71
C THR A 123 3.82 -16.87 -17.59
N ALA A 124 2.57 -16.78 -17.14
CA ALA A 124 1.68 -17.92 -17.03
C ALA A 124 1.30 -18.51 -18.41
N VAL A 125 1.10 -17.68 -19.42
CA VAL A 125 0.86 -18.13 -20.81
C VAL A 125 2.11 -18.82 -21.35
N THR A 126 3.28 -18.23 -21.16
CA THR A 126 4.57 -18.83 -21.57
C THR A 126 4.78 -20.21 -20.93
N ALA A 127 4.43 -20.34 -19.65
CA ALA A 127 4.53 -21.59 -18.91
C ALA A 127 3.62 -22.69 -19.43
N ARG A 128 2.38 -22.34 -19.77
CA ARG A 128 1.38 -23.32 -20.28
C ARG A 128 1.75 -23.90 -21.64
N SER A 129 2.35 -23.10 -22.50
CA SER A 129 2.71 -23.48 -23.85
C SER A 129 4.06 -24.18 -23.92
N PHE A 130 4.83 -24.25 -22.83
CA PHE A 130 6.24 -24.68 -22.84
C PHE A 130 7.04 -23.98 -23.97
N ALA A 131 6.65 -22.73 -24.28
CA ALA A 131 7.16 -21.96 -25.40
C ALA A 131 8.64 -21.55 -25.22
N ALA A 132 9.15 -21.56 -24.01
CA ALA A 132 10.52 -21.15 -23.68
C ALA A 132 11.22 -22.25 -22.88
N PRO A 133 12.16 -22.98 -23.48
CA PRO A 133 12.96 -24.01 -22.78
C PRO A 133 13.86 -23.42 -21.67
N GLU A 134 14.09 -22.11 -21.70
CA GLU A 134 14.86 -21.36 -20.69
C GLU A 134 14.07 -21.10 -19.40
N MET A 135 12.75 -21.30 -19.38
CA MET A 135 11.96 -21.16 -18.16
C MET A 135 12.51 -22.04 -17.06
N LEU A 136 12.55 -21.49 -15.86
CA LEU A 136 12.96 -22.24 -14.67
C LEU A 136 11.80 -23.04 -14.10
N ALA A 137 12.03 -24.30 -13.83
CA ALA A 137 11.20 -25.12 -12.95
C ALA A 137 11.74 -24.95 -11.51
N ILE A 138 10.87 -24.50 -10.61
CA ILE A 138 11.18 -24.21 -9.21
C ILE A 138 10.35 -25.12 -8.32
N LEU A 139 10.99 -25.77 -7.34
CA LEU A 139 10.30 -26.62 -6.39
C LEU A 139 9.48 -25.77 -5.41
N ASN A 140 8.31 -26.26 -4.99
CA ASN A 140 7.55 -25.64 -3.91
C ASN A 140 8.38 -25.71 -2.61
N SER A 141 8.74 -24.57 -2.06
CA SER A 141 9.61 -24.43 -0.88
C SER A 141 9.00 -24.94 0.42
N THR A 142 7.72 -25.29 0.41
CA THR A 142 7.04 -25.94 1.54
C THR A 142 7.02 -27.45 1.42
N LEU A 143 7.65 -28.01 0.36
CA LEU A 143 7.58 -29.43 0.06
C LEU A 143 8.44 -30.22 1.03
N ARG A 144 7.85 -31.17 1.75
CA ARG A 144 8.56 -32.17 2.56
C ARG A 144 8.24 -33.59 2.10
N VAL A 145 9.29 -34.38 1.95
CA VAL A 145 9.22 -35.78 1.52
C VAL A 145 9.26 -36.70 2.74
N LYS A 146 8.21 -37.50 2.96
CA LYS A 146 8.13 -38.56 3.96
C LYS A 146 8.27 -39.95 3.27
N ARG A 147 8.20 -41.08 4.01
CA ARG A 147 8.43 -42.43 3.45
C ARG A 147 7.66 -42.68 2.16
N ASP A 148 6.32 -42.58 2.20
CA ASP A 148 5.44 -42.95 1.08
C ASP A 148 4.61 -41.79 0.55
N ILE A 149 4.80 -40.59 1.12
CA ILE A 149 4.01 -39.40 0.78
C ILE A 149 4.90 -38.17 0.62
N ILE A 150 4.33 -37.19 -0.09
CA ILE A 150 4.85 -35.84 -0.22
C ILE A 150 3.80 -34.89 0.34
N GLN A 151 4.22 -33.96 1.15
CA GLN A 151 3.38 -32.89 1.69
C GLN A 151 3.89 -31.54 1.22
N PHE A 152 2.98 -30.63 0.92
CA PHE A 152 3.30 -29.25 0.53
C PHE A 152 2.06 -28.35 0.74
N ILE A 153 2.26 -27.06 0.91
CA ILE A 153 1.17 -26.09 0.98
C ILE A 153 0.79 -25.71 -0.47
N GLY A 154 -0.48 -25.84 -0.78
CA GLY A 154 -1.01 -25.54 -2.10
C GLY A 154 -2.52 -25.28 -2.07
N ILE A 155 -3.07 -24.97 -3.23
CA ILE A 155 -4.49 -24.73 -3.42
C ILE A 155 -5.17 -26.07 -3.74
N PRO A 156 -6.22 -26.48 -3.00
CA PRO A 156 -6.94 -27.72 -3.31
C PRO A 156 -7.51 -27.71 -4.72
N PRO A 157 -7.51 -28.85 -5.44
CA PRO A 157 -8.08 -28.94 -6.77
C PRO A 157 -9.56 -28.50 -6.80
N GLY A 158 -9.90 -27.61 -7.74
CA GLY A 158 -11.27 -27.11 -7.94
C GLY A 158 -11.66 -25.88 -7.13
N GLU A 159 -10.87 -25.44 -6.16
CA GLU A 159 -11.18 -24.24 -5.39
C GLU A 159 -10.74 -22.93 -6.05
N TRP A 160 -9.79 -22.97 -6.96
CA TRP A 160 -9.34 -21.75 -7.66
C TRP A 160 -9.97 -21.61 -9.05
N ARG A 161 -10.83 -20.61 -9.19
CA ARG A 161 -11.49 -20.27 -10.46
C ARG A 161 -11.28 -18.80 -10.84
N GLY A 162 -10.04 -18.36 -10.85
CA GLY A 162 -9.72 -16.99 -11.28
C GLY A 162 -10.13 -15.88 -10.29
N ALA A 163 -9.40 -14.77 -10.30
CA ALA A 163 -9.65 -13.64 -9.42
C ALA A 163 -11.15 -13.23 -9.34
N PRO A 164 -11.70 -12.81 -8.18
CA PRO A 164 -10.97 -12.12 -7.11
C PRO A 164 -11.04 -12.81 -5.74
N SER A 165 -11.25 -14.11 -5.65
CA SER A 165 -11.17 -14.79 -4.35
C SER A 165 -9.73 -15.19 -4.09
N ILE A 166 -9.21 -14.79 -2.94
CA ILE A 166 -7.92 -15.27 -2.46
C ILE A 166 -8.11 -16.74 -2.11
N PRO A 167 -7.37 -17.66 -2.75
CA PRO A 167 -7.55 -19.08 -2.50
C PRO A 167 -7.16 -19.43 -1.06
N GLU A 168 -7.92 -20.30 -0.42
CA GLU A 168 -7.53 -20.91 0.85
C GLU A 168 -6.51 -22.02 0.60
N GLU A 169 -5.25 -21.73 0.88
CA GLU A 169 -4.18 -22.71 0.82
C GLU A 169 -4.27 -23.70 1.99
N ARG A 170 -3.90 -24.94 1.75
CA ARG A 170 -3.89 -26.02 2.75
C ARG A 170 -2.64 -26.88 2.61
N LEU A 171 -2.31 -27.61 3.66
CA LEU A 171 -1.29 -28.67 3.56
C LEU A 171 -1.89 -29.87 2.82
N LEU A 172 -1.43 -30.06 1.58
CA LEU A 172 -1.82 -31.17 0.72
C LEU A 172 -0.88 -32.35 0.90
N THR A 173 -1.42 -33.56 0.72
CA THR A 173 -0.68 -34.81 0.82
C THR A 173 -0.94 -35.66 -0.42
N ILE A 174 0.11 -36.11 -1.09
CA ILE A 174 0.03 -37.00 -2.24
C ILE A 174 0.93 -38.22 -2.05
N ARG A 175 0.63 -39.33 -2.73
CA ARG A 175 1.47 -40.51 -2.73
C ARG A 175 2.70 -40.29 -3.64
N LYS A 176 3.84 -40.82 -3.23
CA LYS A 176 5.04 -40.88 -4.07
C LYS A 176 4.83 -41.72 -5.30
N ARG A 177 5.42 -41.29 -6.41
CA ARG A 177 5.57 -42.03 -7.65
C ARG A 177 7.03 -41.92 -8.10
N GLU A 178 7.55 -42.95 -8.75
CA GLU A 178 8.96 -42.98 -9.17
C GLU A 178 9.30 -41.89 -10.19
N ASP A 179 8.47 -41.68 -11.19
CA ASP A 179 8.62 -40.65 -12.21
C ASP A 179 8.63 -39.24 -11.59
N MET A 180 7.72 -38.98 -10.67
CA MET A 180 7.68 -37.73 -9.90
C MET A 180 8.94 -37.54 -9.06
N MET A 181 9.42 -38.60 -8.38
CA MET A 181 10.63 -38.53 -7.59
C MET A 181 11.88 -38.24 -8.43
N SER A 182 11.93 -38.67 -9.67
CA SER A 182 12.98 -38.29 -10.62
C SER A 182 13.02 -36.77 -10.84
N VAL A 183 11.88 -36.13 -11.09
CA VAL A 183 11.79 -34.67 -11.21
C VAL A 183 12.24 -33.97 -9.90
N LEU A 184 11.70 -34.43 -8.76
CA LEU A 184 12.00 -33.80 -7.48
C LEU A 184 13.49 -33.87 -7.13
N LYS A 185 14.13 -35.02 -7.34
CA LYS A 185 15.58 -35.18 -7.11
C LYS A 185 16.43 -34.22 -7.94
N LEU A 186 16.03 -34.01 -9.22
CA LEU A 186 16.72 -33.06 -10.10
C LEU A 186 16.55 -31.59 -9.63
N LEU A 187 15.42 -31.26 -9.01
CA LEU A 187 15.12 -29.91 -8.53
C LEU A 187 15.55 -29.64 -7.08
N MET A 188 15.85 -30.66 -6.28
CA MET A 188 16.39 -30.49 -4.92
C MET A 188 17.74 -29.77 -4.90
N GLY A 189 18.51 -29.82 -5.99
CA GLY A 189 19.77 -29.10 -6.16
C GLY A 189 19.62 -27.63 -6.56
N GLY A 190 18.38 -27.14 -6.68
CA GLY A 190 18.05 -25.77 -7.09
C GLY A 190 17.19 -25.71 -8.37
N PRO A 191 16.76 -24.51 -8.77
CA PRO A 191 16.02 -24.29 -10.01
C PRO A 191 16.77 -24.79 -11.24
N ARG A 192 16.03 -25.36 -12.20
CA ARG A 192 16.61 -25.80 -13.48
C ARG A 192 15.78 -25.30 -14.65
N SER A 193 16.41 -25.08 -15.80
CA SER A 193 15.66 -24.79 -17.02
C SER A 193 14.77 -25.98 -17.41
N VAL A 194 13.62 -25.70 -17.99
CA VAL A 194 12.68 -26.74 -18.47
C VAL A 194 13.37 -27.63 -19.53
N GLY A 195 14.18 -26.99 -20.40
CA GLY A 195 14.94 -27.73 -21.43
C GLY A 195 15.93 -28.70 -20.80
N ASP A 196 16.77 -28.28 -19.88
CA ASP A 196 17.73 -29.15 -19.18
C ASP A 196 17.03 -30.24 -18.38
N LEU A 197 15.86 -29.93 -17.81
CA LEU A 197 15.10 -30.89 -17.03
C LEU A 197 14.51 -31.99 -17.91
N ILE A 198 14.00 -31.64 -19.08
CA ILE A 198 13.49 -32.62 -20.08
C ILE A 198 14.66 -33.53 -20.57
N ILE A 199 15.82 -32.95 -20.90
CA ILE A 199 17.00 -33.70 -21.28
C ILE A 199 17.40 -34.69 -20.19
N ALA A 200 17.53 -34.22 -18.92
CA ALA A 200 17.91 -35.08 -17.82
C ALA A 200 16.90 -36.18 -17.50
N LEU A 201 15.61 -35.95 -17.73
CA LEU A 201 14.56 -37.00 -17.62
C LEU A 201 14.64 -38.01 -18.75
N ASN A 202 14.95 -37.54 -19.96
CA ASN A 202 15.13 -38.42 -21.13
C ASN A 202 16.33 -39.36 -20.93
N ASP A 203 17.42 -38.87 -20.37
CA ASP A 203 18.59 -39.68 -20.00
C ASP A 203 18.25 -40.74 -18.93
N GLN A 204 17.18 -40.54 -18.14
CA GLN A 204 16.65 -41.51 -17.17
C GLN A 204 15.60 -42.46 -17.80
N GLY A 205 15.36 -42.41 -19.15
CA GLY A 205 14.42 -43.24 -19.84
C GLY A 205 12.97 -42.76 -19.84
N ILE A 206 12.73 -41.49 -19.45
CA ILE A 206 11.41 -40.83 -19.52
C ILE A 206 11.36 -40.03 -20.83
N ASP A 207 10.58 -40.48 -21.81
CA ASP A 207 10.48 -39.78 -23.10
C ASP A 207 9.92 -38.36 -22.99
N GLU A 208 10.20 -37.50 -23.95
CA GLU A 208 9.89 -36.06 -23.92
C GLU A 208 8.37 -35.80 -23.74
N SER A 209 7.50 -36.62 -24.37
CA SER A 209 6.05 -36.43 -24.21
C SER A 209 5.60 -36.77 -22.81
N HIS A 210 6.11 -37.84 -22.22
CA HIS A 210 5.81 -38.20 -20.82
C HIS A 210 6.39 -37.16 -19.84
N ALA A 211 7.64 -36.71 -20.07
CA ALA A 211 8.27 -35.66 -19.27
C ALA A 211 7.45 -34.37 -19.27
N THR A 212 7.02 -33.89 -20.43
CA THR A 212 6.21 -32.67 -20.57
C THR A 212 4.85 -32.82 -19.85
N ASN A 213 4.16 -33.95 -20.01
CA ASN A 213 2.90 -34.21 -19.32
C ASN A 213 3.07 -34.30 -17.80
N LEU A 214 4.16 -34.93 -17.33
CA LEU A 214 4.51 -35.03 -15.91
C LEU A 214 4.77 -33.66 -15.32
N LEU A 215 5.61 -32.83 -15.95
CA LEU A 215 5.93 -31.48 -15.53
C LEU A 215 4.67 -30.61 -15.51
N SER A 216 3.81 -30.68 -16.50
CA SER A 216 2.52 -29.99 -16.53
C SER A 216 1.61 -30.36 -15.34
N SER A 217 1.53 -31.69 -15.08
CA SER A 217 0.73 -32.23 -13.97
C SER A 217 1.26 -31.76 -12.61
N LEU A 218 2.59 -31.79 -12.42
CA LEU A 218 3.24 -31.30 -11.17
C LEU A 218 3.05 -29.80 -10.98
N SER A 219 3.10 -29.02 -12.06
CA SER A 219 2.84 -27.58 -12.01
C SER A 219 1.38 -27.29 -11.67
N THR A 220 0.44 -28.00 -12.29
CA THR A 220 -0.99 -27.87 -11.99
C THR A 220 -1.31 -28.24 -10.54
N ALA A 221 -0.59 -29.21 -9.98
CA ALA A 221 -0.72 -29.59 -8.57
C ALA A 221 -0.07 -28.59 -7.59
N GLY A 222 0.74 -27.64 -8.08
CA GLY A 222 1.48 -26.68 -7.23
C GLY A 222 2.72 -27.26 -6.56
N ILE A 223 3.25 -28.38 -7.07
CA ILE A 223 4.49 -29.02 -6.57
C ILE A 223 5.70 -28.33 -7.16
N ILE A 224 5.62 -27.90 -8.41
CA ILE A 224 6.61 -27.08 -9.09
C ILE A 224 5.96 -25.84 -9.67
N PHE A 225 6.76 -24.81 -9.89
CA PHE A 225 6.32 -23.56 -10.54
C PHE A 225 7.23 -23.28 -11.74
N PHE A 226 6.64 -22.85 -12.84
CA PHE A 226 7.41 -22.35 -13.98
C PHE A 226 7.53 -20.84 -13.90
N ARG A 227 8.74 -20.30 -14.02
CA ARG A 227 9.05 -18.88 -14.00
C ARG A 227 10.05 -18.54 -15.09
N LEU A 228 10.01 -17.29 -15.56
CA LEU A 228 11.12 -16.76 -16.33
C LEU A 228 12.37 -16.70 -15.45
N PRO A 229 13.59 -16.85 -15.98
CA PRO A 229 14.85 -16.72 -15.23
C PRO A 229 15.16 -15.23 -14.94
N VAL A 230 14.24 -14.58 -14.27
CA VAL A 230 14.27 -13.17 -13.90
C VAL A 230 13.83 -13.04 -12.45
N ASP A 231 14.57 -12.29 -11.66
CA ASP A 231 14.18 -11.98 -10.30
C ASP A 231 12.82 -11.24 -10.30
N ASP A 232 11.89 -11.67 -9.46
CA ASP A 232 10.59 -11.01 -9.33
C ASP A 232 10.72 -9.55 -8.84
N HIS A 233 11.82 -9.20 -8.19
CA HIS A 233 12.15 -7.85 -7.73
C HIS A 233 13.00 -7.03 -8.70
N ASP A 234 13.37 -7.59 -9.87
CA ASP A 234 14.08 -6.84 -10.90
C ASP A 234 13.23 -5.66 -11.41
N VAL A 235 13.70 -4.44 -11.24
CA VAL A 235 13.04 -3.24 -11.75
C VAL A 235 12.95 -3.22 -13.28
N HIS A 236 13.93 -3.86 -13.94
CA HIS A 236 14.01 -4.01 -15.39
C HIS A 236 13.46 -5.36 -15.85
N TYR A 237 12.51 -5.93 -15.12
CA TYR A 237 11.95 -7.26 -15.34
C TYR A 237 11.65 -7.57 -16.80
N VAL A 238 11.02 -6.63 -17.52
CA VAL A 238 10.61 -6.83 -18.90
C VAL A 238 11.80 -6.90 -19.84
N GLN A 239 12.80 -6.02 -19.67
CA GLN A 239 14.03 -6.02 -20.46
C GLN A 239 14.84 -7.30 -20.24
N THR A 240 14.96 -7.73 -18.98
CA THR A 240 15.63 -8.98 -18.61
C THR A 240 14.85 -10.18 -19.19
N ALA A 241 13.51 -10.17 -19.13
CA ALA A 241 12.67 -11.19 -19.74
C ALA A 241 12.82 -11.27 -21.26
N CYS A 242 12.93 -10.14 -21.97
CA CYS A 242 13.20 -10.11 -23.40
C CYS A 242 14.51 -10.83 -23.73
N THR A 243 15.53 -10.64 -22.89
CA THR A 243 16.84 -11.30 -23.06
C THR A 243 16.70 -12.82 -22.84
N ALA A 244 15.97 -13.21 -21.80
CA ALA A 244 15.71 -14.62 -21.48
C ALA A 244 14.89 -15.34 -22.55
N LEU A 245 13.96 -14.64 -23.23
CA LEU A 245 13.08 -15.21 -24.25
C LEU A 245 13.66 -15.20 -25.67
N ARG A 246 14.93 -14.87 -25.84
CA ARG A 246 15.55 -14.80 -27.19
C ARG A 246 15.46 -16.07 -28.00
N LEU A 247 15.47 -17.23 -27.35
CA LEU A 247 15.44 -18.54 -28.00
C LEU A 247 14.01 -19.07 -28.19
N THR A 248 13.00 -18.41 -27.59
CA THR A 248 11.62 -18.85 -27.82
C THR A 248 11.22 -18.70 -29.28
N LYS A 249 10.54 -19.73 -29.80
CA LYS A 249 10.00 -19.75 -31.17
C LYS A 249 8.66 -19.02 -31.27
N ASP A 250 8.06 -18.68 -30.15
CA ASP A 250 6.77 -17.99 -30.09
C ASP A 250 6.93 -16.49 -30.35
N GLU A 251 6.58 -16.09 -31.57
CA GLU A 251 6.69 -14.69 -32.00
C GLU A 251 5.71 -13.78 -31.27
N SER A 252 4.52 -14.26 -30.90
CA SER A 252 3.51 -13.47 -30.23
C SER A 252 3.95 -13.07 -28.82
N LEU A 253 4.50 -14.01 -28.05
CA LEU A 253 5.06 -13.76 -26.72
C LEU A 253 6.28 -12.83 -26.79
N ARG A 254 7.20 -13.11 -27.72
CA ARG A 254 8.39 -12.27 -27.90
C ARG A 254 8.03 -10.83 -28.26
N ALA A 255 7.07 -10.65 -29.18
CA ALA A 255 6.58 -9.34 -29.58
C ALA A 255 5.90 -8.58 -28.42
N ALA A 256 5.12 -9.27 -27.58
CA ALA A 256 4.47 -8.66 -26.43
C ALA A 256 5.47 -8.18 -25.39
N PHE A 257 6.47 -8.98 -25.01
CA PHE A 257 7.54 -8.54 -24.11
C PHE A 257 8.36 -7.41 -24.70
N GLN A 258 8.67 -7.44 -26.01
CA GLN A 258 9.40 -6.37 -26.68
C GLN A 258 8.61 -5.05 -26.73
N SER A 259 7.29 -5.12 -26.97
CA SER A 259 6.40 -3.95 -26.93
C SER A 259 6.42 -3.28 -25.54
N LEU A 260 6.37 -4.10 -24.47
CA LEU A 260 6.46 -3.60 -23.10
C LEU A 260 7.84 -2.98 -22.81
N ALA A 261 8.94 -3.63 -23.21
CA ALA A 261 10.30 -3.13 -23.01
C ALA A 261 10.54 -1.79 -23.75
N ASN A 262 10.05 -1.70 -24.99
CA ASN A 262 10.10 -0.45 -25.74
C ASN A 262 9.30 0.65 -25.05
N ALA A 263 8.10 0.33 -24.57
CA ALA A 263 7.29 1.29 -23.85
C ALA A 263 7.95 1.77 -22.56
N GLU A 264 8.52 0.91 -21.73
CA GLU A 264 9.24 1.32 -20.51
C GLU A 264 10.39 2.29 -20.83
N LYS A 265 11.09 2.06 -21.94
CA LYS A 265 12.24 2.89 -22.36
C LYS A 265 11.81 4.23 -22.94
N GLU A 266 10.77 4.27 -23.78
CA GLU A 266 10.40 5.46 -24.55
C GLU A 266 9.40 6.35 -23.81
N PHE A 267 8.52 5.78 -22.98
CA PHE A 267 7.43 6.48 -22.31
C PHE A 267 7.85 7.68 -21.45
N PRO A 268 8.99 7.66 -20.71
CA PRO A 268 9.42 8.79 -19.88
C PRO A 268 9.54 10.11 -20.64
N THR A 269 10.08 10.06 -21.86
CA THR A 269 10.38 11.23 -22.70
C THR A 269 9.38 11.43 -23.84
N ALA A 270 8.46 10.49 -24.03
CA ALA A 270 7.52 10.51 -25.14
C ALA A 270 6.48 11.65 -25.04
N SER A 271 6.09 12.19 -26.18
CA SER A 271 4.95 13.10 -26.27
C SER A 271 3.64 12.39 -25.89
N VAL A 272 2.62 13.15 -25.53
CA VAL A 272 1.28 12.60 -25.20
C VAL A 272 0.72 11.73 -26.34
N ALA A 273 0.95 12.12 -27.59
CA ALA A 273 0.54 11.34 -28.77
C ALA A 273 1.31 10.02 -28.85
N THR A 274 2.65 10.07 -28.76
CA THR A 274 3.51 8.87 -28.77
C THR A 274 3.18 7.93 -27.61
N ARG A 275 2.92 8.46 -26.40
CA ARG A 275 2.47 7.67 -25.25
C ARG A 275 1.17 6.91 -25.55
N HIS A 276 0.23 7.56 -26.26
CA HIS A 276 -1.02 6.91 -26.67
C HIS A 276 -0.75 5.73 -27.59
N ASP A 277 0.11 5.89 -28.59
CA ASP A 277 0.47 4.84 -29.54
C ASP A 277 1.18 3.65 -28.85
N LEU A 278 2.06 3.94 -27.89
CA LEU A 278 2.71 2.90 -27.08
C LEU A 278 1.68 2.08 -26.25
N LEU A 279 0.73 2.76 -25.61
CA LEU A 279 -0.33 2.08 -24.85
C LEU A 279 -1.24 1.21 -25.74
N LEU A 280 -1.54 1.66 -26.96
CA LEU A 280 -2.27 0.86 -27.96
C LEU A 280 -1.46 -0.34 -28.41
N SER A 281 -0.18 -0.18 -28.73
CA SER A 281 0.72 -1.26 -29.13
C SER A 281 0.81 -2.35 -28.05
N ILE A 282 0.89 -1.99 -26.77
CA ILE A 282 0.85 -2.95 -25.66
C ILE A 282 -0.48 -3.73 -25.68
N LYS A 283 -1.60 -3.03 -25.77
CA LYS A 283 -2.92 -3.67 -25.78
C LYS A 283 -3.09 -4.65 -26.95
N ASP A 284 -2.66 -4.27 -28.15
CA ASP A 284 -2.77 -5.08 -29.35
C ASP A 284 -1.87 -6.31 -29.28
N SER A 285 -0.63 -6.17 -28.81
CA SER A 285 0.28 -7.30 -28.63
C SER A 285 -0.23 -8.31 -27.59
N VAL A 286 -0.79 -7.84 -26.46
CA VAL A 286 -1.38 -8.70 -25.45
C VAL A 286 -2.63 -9.44 -25.96
N ASN A 287 -3.49 -8.77 -26.72
CA ASN A 287 -4.65 -9.42 -27.35
C ASN A 287 -4.21 -10.47 -28.41
N THR A 288 -3.12 -10.22 -29.13
CA THR A 288 -2.54 -11.17 -30.07
C THR A 288 -2.07 -12.42 -29.35
N VAL A 289 -1.38 -12.30 -28.21
CA VAL A 289 -0.99 -13.45 -27.36
C VAL A 289 -2.23 -14.19 -26.87
N ALA A 290 -3.24 -13.50 -26.35
CA ALA A 290 -4.48 -14.13 -25.87
C ALA A 290 -5.15 -14.98 -26.96
N SER A 291 -5.22 -14.44 -28.18
CA SER A 291 -5.82 -15.13 -29.34
C SER A 291 -4.95 -16.30 -29.82
N ALA A 292 -3.62 -16.15 -29.89
CA ALA A 292 -2.70 -17.18 -30.36
C ALA A 292 -2.68 -18.41 -29.42
N HIS A 293 -2.90 -18.21 -28.13
CA HIS A 293 -2.86 -19.27 -27.10
C HIS A 293 -4.25 -19.73 -26.63
N ASP A 294 -5.32 -19.22 -27.22
CA ASP A 294 -6.72 -19.52 -26.82
C ASP A 294 -6.93 -19.37 -25.30
N VAL A 295 -6.46 -18.23 -24.75
CA VAL A 295 -6.61 -17.91 -23.32
C VAL A 295 -7.34 -16.58 -23.14
N PRO A 296 -8.09 -16.39 -22.03
CA PRO A 296 -8.71 -15.11 -21.73
C PRO A 296 -7.65 -14.01 -21.60
N ALA A 297 -7.90 -12.85 -22.22
CA ALA A 297 -7.07 -11.67 -22.03
C ALA A 297 -7.08 -11.19 -20.55
N PRO A 298 -6.05 -10.45 -20.11
CA PRO A 298 -6.06 -9.85 -18.79
C PRO A 298 -7.29 -8.95 -18.58
N PRO A 299 -7.73 -8.74 -17.31
CA PRO A 299 -8.86 -7.85 -17.02
C PRO A 299 -8.67 -6.46 -17.64
N ASP A 300 -9.73 -5.86 -18.12
CA ASP A 300 -9.74 -4.49 -18.68
C ASP A 300 -9.07 -3.44 -17.79
N SER A 301 -9.14 -3.60 -16.46
CA SER A 301 -8.48 -2.71 -15.51
C SER A 301 -6.96 -2.75 -15.61
N VAL A 302 -6.39 -3.90 -15.97
CA VAL A 302 -4.94 -4.08 -16.19
C VAL A 302 -4.54 -3.48 -17.53
N LEU A 303 -5.32 -3.74 -18.59
CA LEU A 303 -5.08 -3.19 -19.93
C LEU A 303 -5.28 -1.67 -20.02
N LYS A 304 -6.05 -1.08 -19.11
CA LYS A 304 -6.21 0.38 -18.99
C LYS A 304 -5.03 1.06 -18.29
N SER A 305 -4.28 0.33 -17.48
CA SER A 305 -3.10 0.82 -16.75
C SER A 305 -1.97 -0.21 -16.86
N PRO A 306 -1.43 -0.43 -18.07
CA PRO A 306 -0.40 -1.44 -18.30
C PRO A 306 0.98 -1.01 -17.77
N LEU A 307 1.17 0.29 -17.52
CA LEU A 307 2.39 0.90 -17.03
C LEU A 307 2.12 1.69 -15.74
N TYR A 308 3.13 1.76 -14.90
CA TYR A 308 3.21 2.69 -13.75
C TYR A 308 4.37 3.66 -14.00
N GLU A 309 4.19 4.91 -13.59
CA GLU A 309 5.18 5.97 -13.73
C GLU A 309 5.37 6.62 -12.36
N ASP A 310 6.61 6.74 -11.90
CA ASP A 310 7.01 7.44 -10.68
C ASP A 310 8.05 8.51 -11.04
N LEU A 311 7.99 9.66 -10.35
CA LEU A 311 8.84 10.80 -10.63
C LEU A 311 9.82 11.01 -9.46
N PRO A 312 11.16 10.86 -9.71
CA PRO A 312 12.15 11.17 -8.69
C PRO A 312 12.20 12.69 -8.45
N ALA A 313 12.41 13.10 -7.19
CA ALA A 313 12.52 14.50 -6.83
C ALA A 313 13.77 15.14 -7.40
N THR A 314 13.59 16.37 -7.90
CA THR A 314 14.66 17.19 -8.51
C THR A 314 15.17 18.28 -7.58
N ALA A 315 14.51 18.49 -6.42
CA ALA A 315 14.83 19.54 -5.46
C ALA A 315 15.06 18.96 -4.06
N ALA A 316 15.91 19.63 -3.27
CA ALA A 316 16.07 19.35 -1.86
C ALA A 316 14.78 19.67 -1.09
N PRO A 317 14.52 18.99 0.04
CA PRO A 317 13.36 19.29 0.88
C PRO A 317 13.43 20.74 1.37
N GLN A 318 12.28 21.42 1.33
CA GLN A 318 12.18 22.85 1.66
C GLN A 318 11.72 23.09 3.09
N THR A 319 10.95 22.17 3.66
CA THR A 319 10.32 22.34 4.97
C THR A 319 10.93 21.48 6.08
N TRP A 320 11.98 20.70 5.77
CA TRP A 320 12.65 19.86 6.78
C TRP A 320 13.28 20.70 7.89
N ASP A 321 13.01 20.33 9.14
CA ASP A 321 13.55 20.99 10.33
C ASP A 321 14.03 19.97 11.37
N SER A 322 15.35 19.69 11.36
CA SER A 322 15.98 18.75 12.28
C SER A 322 15.77 19.15 13.75
N ASN A 323 15.83 20.45 14.07
CA ASN A 323 15.63 20.92 15.44
C ASN A 323 14.22 20.63 15.95
N THR A 324 13.22 20.70 15.05
CA THR A 324 11.84 20.32 15.41
C THR A 324 11.75 18.83 15.67
N VAL A 325 12.39 17.98 14.86
CA VAL A 325 12.41 16.53 15.10
C VAL A 325 13.06 16.20 16.44
N GLU A 326 14.20 16.81 16.76
CA GLU A 326 14.90 16.61 18.02
C GLU A 326 14.05 17.05 19.23
N ARG A 327 13.45 18.24 19.18
CA ARG A 327 12.54 18.69 20.24
C ARG A 327 11.35 17.76 20.43
N SER A 328 10.84 17.17 19.34
CA SER A 328 9.69 16.29 19.34
C SER A 328 10.02 14.86 19.79
N ALA A 329 11.27 14.52 20.08
CA ALA A 329 11.72 13.15 20.35
C ALA A 329 10.87 12.44 21.42
N ARG A 330 10.52 13.13 22.53
CA ARG A 330 9.68 12.59 23.59
C ARG A 330 8.27 12.29 23.10
N ALA A 331 7.66 13.21 22.37
CA ALA A 331 6.33 13.05 21.78
C ALA A 331 6.33 11.92 20.75
N LEU A 332 7.36 11.84 19.92
CA LEU A 332 7.53 10.74 18.96
C LEU A 332 7.66 9.39 19.66
N ARG A 333 8.42 9.33 20.76
CA ARG A 333 8.53 8.12 21.58
C ARG A 333 7.19 7.72 22.20
N SER A 334 6.42 8.66 22.71
CA SER A 334 5.09 8.39 23.26
C SER A 334 4.11 7.90 22.19
N ILE A 335 4.14 8.49 20.99
CA ILE A 335 3.35 8.04 19.82
C ILE A 335 3.72 6.60 19.44
N TRP A 336 5.01 6.29 19.43
CA TRP A 336 5.49 4.94 19.15
C TRP A 336 4.94 3.91 20.13
N LEU A 337 5.19 4.10 21.44
CA LEU A 337 4.76 3.15 22.47
C LEU A 337 3.23 3.03 22.53
N LEU A 338 2.51 4.14 22.38
CA LEU A 338 1.06 4.12 22.28
C LEU A 338 0.57 3.35 21.06
N SER A 339 1.22 3.53 19.92
CA SER A 339 0.93 2.79 18.70
C SER A 339 1.12 1.29 18.88
N ASP A 340 2.20 0.89 19.54
CA ASP A 340 2.50 -0.51 19.82
C ASP A 340 1.50 -1.09 20.83
N LEU A 341 1.13 -0.35 21.86
CA LEU A 341 0.15 -0.78 22.85
C LEU A 341 -1.21 -1.04 22.22
N MET A 342 -1.66 -0.17 21.33
CA MET A 342 -2.96 -0.26 20.66
C MET A 342 -2.93 -1.22 19.45
N ASP A 343 -1.77 -1.67 18.99
CA ASP A 343 -1.65 -2.60 17.87
C ASP A 343 -2.20 -3.98 18.26
N SER A 344 -3.07 -4.51 17.40
CA SER A 344 -3.63 -5.86 17.55
C SER A 344 -2.56 -6.96 17.60
N SER A 345 -1.34 -6.69 17.10
CA SER A 345 -0.22 -7.61 17.15
C SER A 345 0.15 -8.05 18.57
N GLN A 346 -0.01 -7.18 19.58
CA GLN A 346 0.25 -7.54 20.98
C GLN A 346 -0.62 -8.74 21.43
N ARG A 347 -1.91 -8.65 21.17
CA ARG A 347 -2.87 -9.73 21.50
C ARG A 347 -2.66 -10.97 20.62
N ARG A 348 -2.40 -10.76 19.33
CA ARG A 348 -2.13 -11.82 18.36
C ARG A 348 -0.91 -12.65 18.78
N GLN A 349 0.18 -12.01 19.18
CA GLN A 349 1.39 -12.69 19.63
C GLN A 349 1.14 -13.52 20.91
N LEU A 350 0.32 -13.05 21.84
CA LEU A 350 -0.11 -13.82 23.03
C LEU A 350 -0.84 -15.09 22.61
N GLY A 351 -1.84 -14.97 21.76
CA GLY A 351 -2.65 -16.11 21.33
C GLY A 351 -1.91 -17.12 20.48
N LEU A 352 -1.03 -16.67 19.56
CA LEU A 352 -0.22 -17.57 18.74
C LEU A 352 0.82 -18.30 19.58
N SER A 353 1.48 -17.63 20.51
CA SER A 353 2.44 -18.27 21.42
C SER A 353 1.77 -19.35 22.24
N GLN A 354 0.58 -19.09 22.79
CA GLN A 354 -0.20 -20.11 23.54
C GLN A 354 -0.64 -21.26 22.64
N PHE A 355 -1.18 -20.95 21.44
CA PHE A 355 -1.61 -21.99 20.51
C PHE A 355 -0.48 -22.94 20.12
N ILE A 356 0.71 -22.40 19.82
CA ILE A 356 1.92 -23.18 19.47
C ILE A 356 2.38 -23.99 20.69
N ALA A 357 2.35 -23.43 21.90
CA ALA A 357 2.68 -24.14 23.13
C ALA A 357 1.76 -25.34 23.37
N ASP A 358 0.46 -25.16 23.18
CA ASP A 358 -0.57 -26.21 23.37
C ASP A 358 -0.41 -27.36 22.35
N MET A 359 0.10 -27.09 21.15
CA MET A 359 0.29 -28.11 20.12
C MET A 359 1.32 -29.20 20.51
N ASN A 360 2.33 -28.85 21.29
CA ASN A 360 3.43 -29.76 21.61
C ASN A 360 3.96 -29.57 23.05
N ASN A 361 3.10 -29.27 23.99
CA ASN A 361 3.43 -29.09 25.42
C ASN A 361 4.61 -28.13 25.64
N GLY A 362 4.68 -27.04 24.90
CA GLY A 362 5.75 -26.04 24.97
C GLY A 362 7.03 -26.39 24.19
N ALA A 363 7.12 -27.58 23.60
CA ALA A 363 8.24 -27.95 22.75
C ALA A 363 8.13 -27.33 21.35
N PRO A 364 9.25 -27.20 20.61
CA PRO A 364 9.26 -26.64 19.24
C PRO A 364 8.29 -27.35 18.29
N VAL A 365 7.66 -26.59 17.39
CA VAL A 365 6.70 -27.06 16.37
C VAL A 365 7.21 -26.65 14.99
N THR A 366 7.14 -27.54 13.97
CA THR A 366 7.47 -27.13 12.61
C THR A 366 6.43 -26.16 12.07
N PHE A 367 6.84 -25.21 11.23
CA PHE A 367 5.89 -24.27 10.61
C PHE A 367 4.80 -24.99 9.83
N LEU A 368 5.12 -26.07 9.12
CA LEU A 368 4.13 -26.83 8.36
C LEU A 368 3.06 -27.49 9.24
N ASP A 369 3.44 -28.03 10.39
CA ASP A 369 2.48 -28.65 11.33
C ASP A 369 1.62 -27.58 12.02
N PHE A 370 2.21 -26.41 12.34
CA PHE A 370 1.47 -25.23 12.80
C PHE A 370 0.47 -24.75 11.75
N PHE A 371 0.92 -24.57 10.48
CA PHE A 371 0.05 -24.12 9.40
C PHE A 371 -1.11 -25.09 9.16
N ASP A 372 -0.86 -26.40 9.13
CA ASP A 372 -1.90 -27.41 8.96
C ASP A 372 -2.95 -27.32 10.08
N SER A 373 -2.53 -27.27 11.33
CA SER A 373 -3.40 -27.17 12.48
C SER A 373 -4.20 -25.85 12.46
N PHE A 374 -3.54 -24.72 12.21
CA PHE A 374 -4.15 -23.40 12.17
C PHE A 374 -5.13 -23.25 10.99
N SER A 375 -4.78 -23.74 9.79
CA SER A 375 -5.62 -23.64 8.60
C SER A 375 -6.91 -24.47 8.67
N ARG A 376 -6.93 -25.55 9.47
CA ARG A 376 -8.11 -26.42 9.69
C ARG A 376 -9.12 -25.82 10.66
N LEU A 377 -8.73 -24.86 11.47
CA LEU A 377 -9.63 -24.19 12.40
C LEU A 377 -10.71 -23.42 11.65
N SER A 378 -11.89 -23.34 12.24
CA SER A 378 -12.94 -22.43 11.75
C SER A 378 -12.47 -20.97 11.81
N ILE A 379 -13.10 -20.09 11.04
CA ILE A 379 -12.81 -18.66 11.05
C ILE A 379 -12.92 -18.09 12.47
N ARG A 380 -13.94 -18.52 13.24
CA ARG A 380 -14.16 -18.06 14.62
C ARG A 380 -13.03 -18.47 15.56
N GLU A 381 -12.57 -19.72 15.48
CA GLU A 381 -11.45 -20.22 16.31
C GLU A 381 -10.16 -19.47 15.97
N ARG A 382 -9.85 -19.32 14.67
CA ARG A 382 -8.69 -18.53 14.23
C ARG A 382 -8.73 -17.10 14.76
N GLN A 383 -9.89 -16.45 14.72
CA GLN A 383 -10.09 -15.12 15.27
C GLN A 383 -9.91 -15.07 16.77
N GLY A 384 -10.39 -16.08 17.52
CA GLY A 384 -10.17 -16.17 18.96
C GLY A 384 -8.67 -16.20 19.29
N ILE A 385 -7.89 -17.02 18.57
CA ILE A 385 -6.42 -17.06 18.70
C ILE A 385 -5.80 -15.71 18.37
N LEU A 386 -6.19 -15.10 17.25
CA LEU A 386 -5.64 -13.81 16.81
C LEU A 386 -6.01 -12.63 17.74
N ARG A 387 -7.03 -12.78 18.57
CA ARG A 387 -7.40 -11.85 19.65
C ARG A 387 -6.75 -12.21 20.99
N GLY A 388 -6.03 -13.32 21.07
CA GLY A 388 -5.40 -13.79 22.29
C GLY A 388 -6.36 -14.47 23.27
N GLU A 389 -7.60 -14.78 22.88
CA GLU A 389 -8.65 -15.31 23.76
C GLU A 389 -8.29 -16.66 24.40
N ASN A 390 -7.38 -17.40 23.78
CA ASN A 390 -6.83 -18.66 24.30
C ASN A 390 -5.66 -18.48 25.27
N SER A 391 -5.13 -17.28 25.44
CA SER A 391 -3.98 -17.01 26.31
C SER A 391 -4.42 -16.71 27.73
N PRO A 392 -3.84 -17.35 28.76
CA PRO A 392 -4.14 -17.04 30.17
C PRO A 392 -3.70 -15.62 30.56
N GLN A 393 -2.76 -15.00 29.85
CA GLN A 393 -2.29 -13.64 30.11
C GLN A 393 -3.24 -12.57 29.57
N ILE A 394 -4.17 -12.93 28.67
CA ILE A 394 -4.99 -11.91 27.94
C ILE A 394 -5.85 -11.07 28.87
N ALA A 395 -6.44 -11.65 29.89
CA ALA A 395 -7.30 -10.93 30.83
C ALA A 395 -6.54 -9.87 31.60
N ARG A 396 -5.33 -10.21 32.11
CA ARG A 396 -4.44 -9.27 32.81
C ARG A 396 -3.96 -8.17 31.88
N PHE A 397 -3.50 -8.53 30.68
CA PHE A 397 -3.08 -7.54 29.67
C PHE A 397 -4.22 -6.60 29.30
N ALA A 398 -5.44 -7.12 29.08
CA ALA A 398 -6.60 -6.30 28.73
C ALA A 398 -6.99 -5.34 29.87
N GLN A 399 -6.89 -5.76 31.14
CA GLN A 399 -7.15 -4.91 32.29
C GLN A 399 -6.10 -3.78 32.37
N GLN A 400 -4.81 -4.10 32.34
CA GLN A 400 -3.74 -3.13 32.39
C GLN A 400 -3.77 -2.15 31.21
N TYR A 401 -4.08 -2.64 30.02
CA TYR A 401 -4.34 -1.83 28.83
C TYR A 401 -5.47 -0.83 29.06
N SER A 402 -6.61 -1.29 29.59
CA SER A 402 -7.74 -0.41 29.89
C SER A 402 -7.41 0.65 30.95
N ASP A 403 -6.71 0.25 32.01
CA ASP A 403 -6.29 1.15 33.09
C ASP A 403 -5.31 2.20 32.58
N ALA A 404 -4.37 1.82 31.69
CA ALA A 404 -3.47 2.77 31.07
C ALA A 404 -4.19 3.79 30.18
N LEU A 405 -5.14 3.33 29.33
CA LEU A 405 -5.94 4.23 28.51
C LEU A 405 -6.79 5.19 29.35
N LEU A 406 -7.37 4.73 30.46
CA LEU A 406 -8.14 5.59 31.35
C LEU A 406 -7.24 6.69 31.97
N LYS A 407 -6.07 6.32 32.49
CA LYS A 407 -5.09 7.30 33.01
C LYS A 407 -4.70 8.36 31.98
N ILE A 408 -4.45 7.92 30.74
CA ILE A 408 -4.07 8.84 29.64
C ILE A 408 -5.25 9.76 29.31
N ARG A 409 -6.47 9.24 29.21
CA ARG A 409 -7.68 10.02 28.92
C ARG A 409 -7.99 11.06 30.03
N ASP A 410 -7.84 10.68 31.29
CA ASP A 410 -8.10 11.56 32.44
C ASP A 410 -7.10 12.72 32.51
N ALA A 411 -5.91 12.56 31.95
CA ALA A 411 -4.87 13.59 31.93
C ALA A 411 -4.98 14.59 30.77
N VAL A 412 -5.94 14.37 29.85
CA VAL A 412 -6.11 15.28 28.71
C VAL A 412 -6.67 16.64 29.16
N ASN A 413 -5.95 17.68 28.83
CA ASN A 413 -6.37 19.06 29.10
C ASN A 413 -7.08 19.64 27.86
N TYR A 414 -8.35 20.00 28.03
CA TYR A 414 -9.18 20.54 26.93
C TYR A 414 -9.24 22.06 27.01
N THR A 415 -8.89 22.74 25.91
CA THR A 415 -8.99 24.19 25.76
C THR A 415 -9.59 24.53 24.41
N GLN A 416 -10.63 25.33 24.33
CA GLN A 416 -11.24 25.97 23.12
C GLN A 416 -11.03 25.24 21.77
N GLY A 417 -11.28 23.92 21.71
CA GLY A 417 -11.17 23.14 20.48
C GLY A 417 -9.79 22.49 20.26
N GLU A 418 -8.97 22.49 21.29
CA GLU A 418 -7.70 21.77 21.36
C GLU A 418 -7.67 20.84 22.56
N ALA A 419 -6.93 19.76 22.46
CA ALA A 419 -6.69 18.79 23.53
C ALA A 419 -5.17 18.61 23.67
N HIS A 420 -4.65 18.88 24.85
CA HIS A 420 -3.23 18.80 25.14
C HIS A 420 -2.94 17.63 26.09
N LEU A 421 -1.95 16.83 25.76
CA LEU A 421 -1.50 15.70 26.54
C LEU A 421 0.03 15.75 26.65
N GLU A 422 0.52 15.70 27.88
CA GLU A 422 1.95 15.58 28.13
C GLU A 422 2.42 14.15 27.77
N SER A 423 3.43 14.05 26.94
CA SER A 423 3.99 12.76 26.51
C SER A 423 4.47 11.91 27.68
N GLN A 424 4.93 12.51 28.77
CA GLN A 424 5.39 11.79 29.97
C GLN A 424 4.26 10.96 30.59
N VAL A 425 3.03 11.45 30.59
CA VAL A 425 1.88 10.70 31.12
C VAL A 425 1.66 9.40 30.33
N ILE A 426 1.82 9.45 29.01
CA ILE A 426 1.70 8.26 28.17
C ILE A 426 2.82 7.26 28.50
N LEU A 427 4.06 7.74 28.60
CA LEU A 427 5.22 6.91 28.92
C LEU A 427 5.05 6.22 30.27
N ASP A 428 4.64 6.97 31.31
CA ASP A 428 4.43 6.43 32.67
C ASP A 428 3.27 5.43 32.74
N ALA A 429 2.21 5.66 31.97
CA ALA A 429 1.06 4.74 31.93
C ALA A 429 1.43 3.39 31.28
N ILE A 430 2.26 3.41 30.24
CA ILE A 430 2.62 2.23 29.47
C ILE A 430 3.72 1.41 30.16
N THR A 431 4.67 2.05 30.83
CA THR A 431 5.81 1.38 31.50
C THR A 431 5.36 0.33 32.54
N ASN A 432 4.16 0.47 33.09
CA ASN A 432 3.64 -0.42 34.13
C ASN A 432 2.77 -1.57 33.58
N ILE A 433 2.75 -1.78 32.26
CA ILE A 433 2.00 -2.88 31.65
C ILE A 433 2.89 -4.11 31.55
N ASP A 434 2.56 -5.15 32.32
CA ASP A 434 3.21 -6.44 32.19
C ASP A 434 2.93 -7.02 30.79
N ASP A 435 3.84 -7.80 30.29
CA ASP A 435 3.68 -8.44 28.98
C ASP A 435 3.58 -7.47 27.77
N PHE A 436 3.72 -6.15 27.95
CA PHE A 436 3.85 -5.23 26.83
C PHE A 436 5.22 -5.34 26.19
N ARG A 437 5.25 -5.55 24.87
CA ARG A 437 6.50 -5.74 24.11
C ARG A 437 6.55 -4.77 22.93
N PRO A 438 7.21 -3.61 23.09
CA PRO A 438 7.31 -2.63 22.00
C PRO A 438 8.13 -3.17 20.83
N THR A 439 7.79 -2.73 19.63
CA THR A 439 8.58 -2.99 18.43
C THR A 439 9.94 -2.29 18.51
N LYS A 440 10.88 -2.71 17.66
CA LYS A 440 12.20 -2.06 17.57
C LYS A 440 12.25 -0.92 16.58
N SER A 441 11.22 -0.76 15.73
CA SER A 441 11.17 0.32 14.74
C SER A 441 9.74 0.64 14.34
N ILE A 442 9.50 1.93 14.07
CA ILE A 442 8.30 2.44 13.41
C ILE A 442 8.66 3.47 12.34
N THR A 443 7.77 3.64 11.37
CA THR A 443 7.82 4.76 10.42
C THR A 443 6.70 5.74 10.73
N ILE A 444 7.05 6.99 10.95
CA ILE A 444 6.11 8.10 11.11
C ILE A 444 5.98 8.84 9.79
N ARG A 445 4.75 9.11 9.39
CA ARG A 445 4.43 9.98 8.27
C ARG A 445 4.04 11.34 8.80
N GLY A 446 4.77 12.39 8.43
CA GLY A 446 4.60 13.72 9.00
C GLY A 446 4.81 14.86 8.03
N GLN A 447 4.38 16.04 8.45
CA GLN A 447 4.58 17.33 7.77
C GLN A 447 4.99 18.39 8.79
N PHE A 448 5.69 19.43 8.33
CA PHE A 448 6.02 20.58 9.17
C PHE A 448 5.06 21.73 8.92
N THR A 449 4.73 22.46 9.96
CA THR A 449 3.94 23.70 9.93
C THR A 449 4.53 24.72 10.89
N THR A 450 4.25 25.99 10.68
CA THR A 450 4.65 27.05 11.63
C THR A 450 3.47 27.37 12.53
N SER A 451 3.69 27.32 13.84
CA SER A 451 2.65 27.69 14.81
C SER A 451 2.26 29.15 14.63
N LEU A 452 0.97 29.42 14.46
CA LEU A 452 0.43 30.77 14.29
C LEU A 452 0.64 31.68 15.54
N THR A 453 0.78 31.05 16.71
CA THR A 453 0.90 31.75 17.98
C THR A 453 2.36 31.96 18.43
N SER A 454 3.19 30.93 18.27
CA SER A 454 4.59 30.93 18.74
C SER A 454 5.61 31.20 17.65
N HIS A 455 5.21 31.14 16.37
CA HIS A 455 6.10 31.19 15.20
C HIS A 455 7.20 30.12 15.22
N ILE A 456 6.99 29.04 15.95
CA ILE A 456 7.90 27.91 16.05
C ILE A 456 7.40 26.80 15.09
N SER A 457 8.34 26.15 14.41
CA SER A 457 8.03 24.98 13.59
C SER A 457 7.50 23.84 14.45
N GLN A 458 6.44 23.19 13.99
CA GLN A 458 5.78 22.04 14.64
C GLN A 458 5.66 20.89 13.67
N LEU A 459 5.77 19.66 14.20
CA LEU A 459 5.53 18.44 13.43
C LEU A 459 4.04 18.05 13.53
N ILE A 460 3.47 17.71 12.39
CA ILE A 460 2.10 17.18 12.26
C ILE A 460 2.20 15.70 11.89
N ILE A 461 1.54 14.83 12.63
CA ILE A 461 1.50 13.39 12.34
C ILE A 461 0.33 13.08 11.42
N ASN A 462 0.63 12.50 10.27
CA ASN A 462 -0.36 12.01 9.31
C ASN A 462 -0.67 10.53 9.51
N GLY A 463 0.22 9.79 10.15
CA GLY A 463 0.05 8.39 10.49
C GLY A 463 1.33 7.70 10.94
N VAL A 464 1.13 6.53 11.51
CA VAL A 464 2.20 5.65 11.99
C VAL A 464 2.11 4.32 11.27
N MET A 465 3.24 3.75 10.88
CA MET A 465 3.34 2.52 10.13
C MET A 465 4.46 1.65 10.70
N THR A 466 4.51 0.40 10.26
CA THR A 466 5.64 -0.50 10.56
C THR A 466 6.94 0.12 10.04
N GLY A 467 8.00 0.07 10.85
CA GLY A 467 9.35 0.46 10.46
C GLY A 467 10.09 -0.64 9.69
N TYR A 468 11.34 -0.90 10.07
CA TYR A 468 12.18 -1.94 9.49
C TYR A 468 12.46 -1.75 7.99
N GLY A 469 12.52 -0.50 7.53
CA GLY A 469 12.70 -0.15 6.12
C GLY A 469 11.51 -0.44 5.22
N THR A 470 10.45 -1.05 5.74
CA THR A 470 9.32 -1.59 4.97
C THR A 470 8.67 -0.55 4.05
N TYR A 471 8.38 0.64 4.57
CA TYR A 471 7.69 1.65 3.77
C TYR A 471 8.58 2.35 2.75
N MET A 472 9.86 2.46 3.06
CA MET A 472 10.85 3.12 2.18
C MET A 472 11.27 2.21 1.02
N SER A 473 11.16 0.89 1.18
CA SER A 473 11.56 -0.13 0.20
C SER A 473 10.98 0.12 -1.19
N ARG A 474 9.71 0.50 -1.27
CA ARG A 474 9.01 0.82 -2.51
C ARG A 474 9.72 1.89 -3.36
N PHE A 475 10.36 2.85 -2.73
CA PHE A 475 10.98 3.99 -3.41
C PHE A 475 12.44 3.76 -3.75
N ALA A 476 13.04 2.71 -3.18
CA ALA A 476 14.46 2.44 -3.29
C ALA A 476 14.94 2.23 -4.74
N THR A 477 14.03 1.75 -5.62
CA THR A 477 14.37 1.40 -7.00
C THR A 477 14.63 2.59 -7.91
N PHE A 478 14.01 3.75 -7.64
CA PHE A 478 14.08 4.90 -8.55
C PHE A 478 14.62 6.17 -7.89
N VAL A 479 14.76 6.20 -6.56
CA VAL A 479 15.33 7.36 -5.87
C VAL A 479 16.86 7.26 -5.86
N ASN A 480 17.52 8.22 -6.46
CA ASN A 480 18.98 8.35 -6.55
C ASN A 480 19.72 7.11 -7.11
N PRO A 481 19.32 6.55 -8.26
CA PRO A 481 19.91 5.31 -8.77
C PRO A 481 21.39 5.43 -9.17
N SER A 482 21.92 6.65 -9.32
CA SER A 482 23.30 6.92 -9.80
C SER A 482 24.09 7.92 -8.94
N GLY A 483 23.68 8.16 -7.70
CA GLY A 483 24.31 9.12 -6.79
C GLY A 483 25.50 8.56 -5.99
N THR A 484 26.20 9.46 -5.30
CA THR A 484 27.19 9.09 -4.27
C THR A 484 26.53 8.50 -3.02
N TRP A 485 25.24 8.75 -2.82
CA TRP A 485 24.37 8.16 -1.81
C TRP A 485 23.17 7.52 -2.51
N SER A 486 22.88 6.28 -2.16
CA SER A 486 21.78 5.51 -2.70
C SER A 486 20.81 5.18 -1.55
N LEU A 487 19.51 5.36 -1.78
CA LEU A 487 18.49 4.96 -0.78
C LEU A 487 18.57 3.46 -0.48
N VAL A 488 18.87 2.64 -1.48
CA VAL A 488 19.10 1.19 -1.30
C VAL A 488 20.22 0.93 -0.30
N ASP A 489 21.38 1.59 -0.51
CA ASP A 489 22.54 1.38 0.36
C ASP A 489 22.32 1.97 1.76
N GLY A 490 21.57 3.08 1.84
CA GLY A 490 21.13 3.65 3.11
C GLY A 490 20.26 2.67 3.91
N ILE A 491 19.25 2.08 3.26
CA ILE A 491 18.38 1.07 3.90
C ILE A 491 19.17 -0.18 4.24
N ARG A 492 20.00 -0.72 3.35
CA ARG A 492 20.84 -1.91 3.63
C ARG A 492 21.71 -1.70 4.86
N ARG A 493 22.41 -0.57 4.95
CA ARG A 493 23.24 -0.22 6.10
C ARG A 493 22.40 -0.13 7.36
N HIS A 494 21.29 0.60 7.32
CA HIS A 494 20.39 0.73 8.44
C HIS A 494 19.89 -0.62 8.94
N LEU A 495 19.46 -1.51 8.04
CA LEU A 495 18.98 -2.85 8.41
C LEU A 495 20.12 -3.73 8.94
N SER A 496 21.32 -3.66 8.35
CA SER A 496 22.50 -4.39 8.83
C SER A 496 22.90 -3.95 10.25
N ASP A 497 22.83 -2.66 10.53
CA ASP A 497 23.29 -2.10 11.81
C ASP A 497 22.28 -2.34 12.94
N HIS A 498 20.98 -2.26 12.66
CA HIS A 498 19.94 -2.34 13.68
C HIS A 498 19.14 -3.66 13.69
N PHE A 499 19.05 -4.34 12.55
CA PHE A 499 18.22 -5.56 12.35
C PHE A 499 18.96 -6.64 11.55
N PRO A 500 20.17 -7.07 11.95
CA PRO A 500 20.99 -7.97 11.13
C PRO A 500 20.33 -9.32 10.82
N GLY A 501 19.44 -9.80 11.68
CA GLY A 501 18.66 -11.04 11.49
C GLY A 501 17.36 -10.87 10.70
N GLN A 502 17.04 -9.65 10.21
CA GLN A 502 15.80 -9.45 9.49
C GLN A 502 15.74 -10.29 8.22
N CYS A 503 14.64 -11.02 8.09
CA CYS A 503 14.36 -11.92 6.97
C CYS A 503 13.10 -11.46 6.23
N ASP A 504 13.24 -11.12 4.96
CA ASP A 504 12.11 -10.72 4.11
C ASP A 504 11.33 -11.94 3.60
N LEU A 505 10.03 -11.76 3.34
CA LEU A 505 9.17 -12.76 2.70
C LEU A 505 9.39 -12.87 1.19
N ASN A 506 10.11 -11.95 0.60
CA ASN A 506 10.57 -11.94 -0.78
C ASN A 506 9.47 -12.28 -1.81
N SER A 507 8.30 -11.64 -1.73
CA SER A 507 7.20 -11.87 -2.66
C SER A 507 6.56 -10.58 -3.14
N VAL A 508 6.54 -10.36 -4.44
CA VAL A 508 5.92 -9.19 -5.08
C VAL A 508 4.40 -9.27 -5.07
N LEU A 509 3.82 -10.47 -4.97
CA LEU A 509 2.36 -10.73 -4.97
C LEU A 509 1.62 -10.07 -6.16
N GLY A 510 2.33 -9.84 -7.27
CA GLY A 510 1.77 -9.22 -8.48
C GLY A 510 1.56 -7.70 -8.40
N PHE A 511 2.18 -6.99 -7.45
CA PHE A 511 2.03 -5.54 -7.29
C PHE A 511 3.35 -4.80 -7.39
N ASN A 512 3.40 -3.77 -8.26
CA ASN A 512 4.60 -2.95 -8.46
C ASN A 512 5.09 -2.27 -7.19
N PHE A 513 4.22 -1.90 -6.27
CA PHE A 513 4.62 -1.25 -5.02
C PHE A 513 5.31 -2.19 -4.01
N ASN A 514 5.37 -3.49 -4.30
CA ASN A 514 6.14 -4.47 -3.54
C ASN A 514 7.49 -4.81 -4.20
N VAL A 515 7.78 -4.24 -5.37
CA VAL A 515 9.06 -4.43 -6.03
C VAL A 515 10.13 -3.59 -5.30
N HIS A 516 11.16 -4.23 -4.83
CA HIS A 516 12.32 -3.60 -4.19
C HIS A 516 13.57 -4.45 -4.37
N PRO A 517 14.78 -3.87 -4.42
CA PRO A 517 16.01 -4.66 -4.44
C PRO A 517 16.17 -5.44 -3.14
N GLN A 518 17.00 -6.47 -3.17
CA GLN A 518 17.37 -7.20 -1.94
C GLN A 518 18.07 -6.25 -0.97
N MET A 519 17.47 -6.02 0.19
CA MET A 519 17.98 -5.09 1.21
C MET A 519 18.30 -5.76 2.55
N THR A 520 17.73 -6.95 2.81
CA THR A 520 17.98 -7.78 3.99
C THR A 520 19.05 -8.83 3.70
N ALA A 521 19.79 -9.25 4.72
CA ALA A 521 20.76 -10.36 4.60
C ALA A 521 20.09 -11.72 4.40
N HIS A 522 18.83 -11.84 4.82
CA HIS A 522 18.04 -13.07 4.80
C HIS A 522 16.73 -12.89 4.04
N SER A 523 16.29 -13.96 3.38
CA SER A 523 14.98 -14.02 2.71
C SER A 523 14.32 -15.38 2.83
N ILE A 524 13.00 -15.43 2.77
CA ILE A 524 12.22 -16.67 2.69
C ILE A 524 12.09 -17.09 1.22
N ALA A 525 12.36 -18.35 0.93
CA ALA A 525 11.95 -18.96 -0.33
C ALA A 525 10.42 -19.11 -0.35
N TYR A 526 9.71 -18.06 -0.72
CA TYR A 526 8.25 -18.14 -0.86
C TYR A 526 7.87 -19.00 -2.09
N PRO A 527 6.82 -19.85 -2.03
CA PRO A 527 6.46 -20.73 -3.13
C PRO A 527 6.27 -20.01 -4.46
N GLY A 528 7.02 -20.43 -5.47
CA GLY A 528 6.96 -19.90 -6.82
C GLY A 528 7.69 -18.56 -7.05
N VAL A 529 8.47 -18.08 -6.10
CA VAL A 529 9.37 -16.93 -6.28
C VAL A 529 10.73 -17.44 -6.76
N VAL A 530 11.34 -16.77 -7.74
CA VAL A 530 12.70 -17.05 -8.17
C VAL A 530 13.64 -16.61 -7.02
N PRO A 531 14.54 -17.48 -6.53
CA PRO A 531 15.48 -17.08 -5.50
C PRO A 531 16.31 -15.88 -5.93
N ALA A 532 16.57 -14.97 -5.00
CA ALA A 532 17.39 -13.79 -5.27
C ALA A 532 18.79 -14.21 -5.74
N LEU A 533 19.26 -13.61 -6.82
CA LEU A 533 20.58 -13.90 -7.41
C LEU A 533 21.72 -13.17 -6.65
N ASP A 534 21.39 -12.19 -5.81
CA ASP A 534 22.32 -11.24 -5.22
C ASP A 534 22.91 -11.64 -3.83
N GLY A 535 22.98 -12.92 -3.50
CA GLY A 535 23.75 -13.39 -2.34
C GLY A 535 23.05 -13.29 -0.98
N ALA A 536 21.77 -13.00 -0.89
CA ALA A 536 21.01 -13.14 0.33
C ALA A 536 20.86 -14.62 0.71
N LYS A 537 21.02 -14.92 1.99
CA LYS A 537 20.77 -16.25 2.50
C LYS A 537 19.28 -16.57 2.46
N THR A 538 18.92 -17.61 1.72
CA THR A 538 17.52 -17.98 1.50
C THR A 538 17.11 -19.14 2.37
N HIS A 539 16.04 -18.98 3.15
CA HIS A 539 15.50 -19.96 4.09
C HIS A 539 14.27 -20.67 3.52
N SER A 540 14.23 -21.99 3.63
CA SER A 540 13.09 -22.80 3.16
C SER A 540 12.01 -22.89 4.24
N ILE A 541 10.76 -22.65 3.87
CA ILE A 541 9.61 -22.69 4.81
C ILE A 541 9.48 -24.06 5.49
N GLN A 542 9.81 -25.15 4.80
CA GLN A 542 9.77 -26.51 5.37
C GLN A 542 10.74 -26.71 6.56
N ASP A 543 11.79 -25.90 6.66
CA ASP A 543 12.82 -26.00 7.68
C ASP A 543 12.61 -25.07 8.86
N LEU A 544 11.58 -24.23 8.81
CA LEU A 544 11.22 -23.31 9.89
C LEU A 544 10.61 -24.05 11.08
N ILE A 545 11.13 -23.75 12.27
CA ILE A 545 10.65 -24.20 13.57
C ILE A 545 10.16 -22.99 14.36
N LEU A 546 9.01 -23.13 15.01
CA LEU A 546 8.38 -22.14 15.89
C LEU A 546 8.60 -22.55 17.35
N ILE A 547 9.10 -21.63 18.15
CA ILE A 547 9.42 -21.84 19.55
C ILE A 547 8.71 -20.75 20.37
N PRO A 548 7.74 -21.10 21.23
CA PRO A 548 7.18 -20.13 22.18
C PRO A 548 8.27 -19.62 23.10
N THR A 549 8.40 -18.31 23.26
CA THR A 549 9.47 -17.72 24.07
C THR A 549 8.93 -16.73 25.11
N ALA A 550 9.53 -16.81 26.32
CA ALA A 550 9.33 -15.83 27.38
C ALA A 550 10.40 -14.74 27.37
N GLU A 551 11.42 -14.82 26.51
CA GLU A 551 12.51 -13.84 26.45
C GLU A 551 12.01 -12.42 26.15
N ALA A 552 12.74 -11.44 26.65
CA ALA A 552 12.46 -10.04 26.37
C ALA A 552 12.65 -9.74 24.87
N GLY A 553 11.74 -8.95 24.29
CA GLY A 553 11.81 -8.58 22.88
C GLY A 553 10.41 -8.49 22.27
N PRO A 554 10.28 -7.99 21.06
CA PRO A 554 8.97 -7.75 20.43
C PRO A 554 8.23 -9.04 20.03
N ARG A 555 8.90 -10.19 20.02
CA ARG A 555 8.35 -11.48 19.60
C ARG A 555 8.05 -12.38 20.80
N ARG A 556 6.95 -13.11 20.71
CA ARG A 556 6.58 -14.20 21.65
C ARG A 556 6.73 -15.58 21.05
N VAL A 557 7.01 -15.64 19.76
CA VAL A 557 7.32 -16.85 19.02
C VAL A 557 8.66 -16.60 18.30
N ALA A 558 9.69 -17.30 18.70
CA ALA A 558 10.95 -17.32 17.99
C ALA A 558 10.82 -18.25 16.77
N ILE A 559 11.41 -17.82 15.66
CA ILE A 559 11.48 -18.60 14.43
C ILE A 559 12.95 -19.04 14.26
N PHE A 560 13.16 -20.30 13.97
CA PHE A 560 14.48 -20.89 13.83
C PHE A 560 14.56 -21.71 12.54
N ASP A 561 15.61 -21.54 11.76
CA ASP A 561 15.88 -22.41 10.61
C ASP A 561 16.70 -23.62 11.08
N ARG A 562 16.10 -24.79 10.99
CA ARG A 562 16.70 -26.07 11.40
C ARG A 562 17.87 -26.48 10.49
N ALA A 563 17.78 -26.19 9.19
CA ALA A 563 18.82 -26.59 8.22
C ALA A 563 20.10 -25.77 8.40
N GLU A 564 19.93 -24.47 8.67
CA GLU A 564 21.01 -23.50 8.84
C GLU A 564 21.47 -23.35 10.31
N ASN A 565 20.66 -23.87 11.25
CA ASN A 565 20.89 -23.79 12.70
C ASN A 565 21.00 -22.34 13.22
N GLU A 566 20.09 -21.45 12.75
CA GLU A 566 20.11 -20.04 13.14
C GLU A 566 18.70 -19.47 13.38
N PRO A 567 18.56 -18.45 14.24
CA PRO A 567 17.32 -17.71 14.43
C PRO A 567 17.05 -16.79 13.23
N ILE A 568 15.74 -16.57 12.94
CA ILE A 568 15.27 -15.70 11.88
C ILE A 568 14.33 -14.64 12.45
N ASP A 569 14.56 -13.40 12.12
CA ASP A 569 13.70 -12.28 12.44
C ASP A 569 12.77 -11.96 11.24
N LEU A 570 11.70 -12.73 11.10
CA LEU A 570 10.76 -12.57 10.00
C LEU A 570 10.09 -11.19 10.04
N GLN A 571 10.32 -10.37 9.03
CA GLN A 571 9.71 -9.06 8.86
C GLN A 571 9.67 -8.70 7.38
N PRO A 572 8.48 -8.71 6.75
CA PRO A 572 8.37 -8.47 5.32
C PRO A 572 8.71 -7.01 4.98
N MET A 573 9.35 -6.82 3.84
CA MET A 573 9.57 -5.53 3.22
C MET A 573 8.37 -5.09 2.36
N ASN A 574 7.31 -5.88 2.32
CA ASN A 574 6.13 -5.67 1.52
C ASN A 574 5.10 -4.77 2.19
N PHE A 575 4.37 -4.06 1.35
CA PHE A 575 3.35 -3.09 1.72
C PHE A 575 1.96 -3.59 1.30
N MET A 576 1.48 -4.64 1.97
CA MET A 576 0.19 -5.27 1.64
C MET A 576 -0.82 -5.13 2.77
N VAL A 577 -2.09 -4.95 2.37
CA VAL A 577 -3.19 -5.08 3.34
C VAL A 577 -3.39 -6.56 3.69
N PRO A 578 -3.44 -6.94 4.97
CA PRO A 578 -3.42 -8.34 5.41
C PRO A 578 -4.52 -9.22 4.81
N PHE A 579 -5.67 -8.65 4.47
CA PHE A 579 -6.77 -9.40 3.86
C PHE A 579 -6.64 -9.57 2.33
N GLY A 580 -5.64 -8.94 1.71
CA GLY A 580 -5.36 -9.02 0.27
C GLY A 580 -4.32 -10.06 -0.12
N VAL A 581 -3.84 -10.88 0.81
CA VAL A 581 -2.74 -11.83 0.60
C VAL A 581 -3.18 -13.28 0.82
N PRO A 582 -2.48 -14.28 0.21
CA PRO A 582 -2.72 -15.70 0.44
C PRO A 582 -2.61 -16.10 1.92
N LEU A 583 -3.25 -17.19 2.31
CA LEU A 583 -3.27 -17.63 3.71
C LEU A 583 -1.88 -17.96 4.24
N LEU A 584 -1.03 -18.59 3.43
CA LEU A 584 0.36 -18.87 3.79
C LEU A 584 1.13 -17.58 4.11
N TYR A 585 1.05 -16.59 3.22
CA TYR A 585 1.70 -15.29 3.42
C TYR A 585 1.18 -14.62 4.70
N ARG A 586 -0.13 -14.55 4.89
CA ARG A 586 -0.76 -13.98 6.08
C ARG A 586 -0.36 -14.69 7.36
N THR A 587 -0.23 -16.02 7.31
CA THR A 587 0.19 -16.81 8.49
C THR A 587 1.64 -16.49 8.88
N LEU A 588 2.51 -16.29 7.89
CA LEU A 588 3.88 -15.81 8.14
C LEU A 588 3.88 -14.38 8.71
N GLU A 589 3.05 -13.47 8.15
CA GLU A 589 2.90 -12.11 8.70
C GLU A 589 2.38 -12.09 10.14
N PHE A 590 1.52 -13.04 10.53
CA PHE A 590 1.03 -13.11 11.91
C PHE A 590 2.14 -13.38 12.92
N LEU A 591 3.23 -13.99 12.51
CA LEU A 591 4.41 -14.23 13.34
C LEU A 591 5.33 -13.00 13.47
N CYS A 592 5.13 -11.97 12.65
CA CYS A 592 5.90 -10.73 12.72
C CYS A 592 5.49 -9.90 13.94
N PRO A 593 6.41 -9.11 14.53
CA PRO A 593 6.12 -8.29 15.71
C PRO A 593 5.08 -7.19 15.45
N SER A 594 5.04 -6.64 14.23
CA SER A 594 4.02 -5.70 13.79
C SER A 594 3.83 -5.79 12.28
N THR A 595 2.58 -5.66 11.84
CA THR A 595 2.20 -5.57 10.42
C THR A 595 1.31 -4.34 10.20
N ARG A 596 1.58 -3.29 10.95
CA ARG A 596 0.82 -2.05 10.96
C ARG A 596 0.91 -1.37 9.60
N TYR A 597 -0.25 -1.16 8.95
CA TYR A 597 -0.30 -0.56 7.62
C TYR A 597 -0.25 0.97 7.69
N LEU A 598 -1.28 1.59 8.17
CA LEU A 598 -1.39 3.04 8.38
C LEU A 598 -2.41 3.29 9.47
N TRP A 599 -2.00 4.02 10.51
CA TRP A 599 -2.88 4.24 11.63
C TRP A 599 -2.49 5.53 12.37
N ASN A 600 -3.46 6.19 12.97
CA ASN A 600 -3.25 7.32 13.85
C ASN A 600 -3.74 6.96 15.26
N PRO A 601 -2.83 6.68 16.20
CA PRO A 601 -3.21 6.26 17.55
C PRO A 601 -3.95 7.34 18.35
N ALA A 602 -3.72 8.61 18.04
CA ALA A 602 -4.39 9.70 18.73
C ALA A 602 -5.90 9.74 18.43
N GLN A 603 -6.31 9.30 17.27
CA GLN A 603 -7.73 9.26 16.90
C GLN A 603 -8.51 8.27 17.76
N ASP A 604 -7.91 7.12 18.07
CA ASP A 604 -8.58 6.02 18.77
C ASP A 604 -8.34 6.11 20.30
N LEU A 605 -7.29 6.82 20.72
CA LEU A 605 -6.97 7.03 22.14
C LEU A 605 -8.08 7.76 22.88
N LEU A 606 -8.52 8.85 22.29
CA LEU A 606 -9.49 9.72 22.89
C LEU A 606 -10.86 9.28 22.39
N ASP A 607 -11.57 8.47 23.19
CA ASP A 607 -13.01 8.27 23.05
C ASP A 607 -13.72 9.60 23.34
N ILE A 608 -13.31 10.64 22.61
CA ILE A 608 -13.82 11.98 22.80
C ILE A 608 -15.26 11.98 22.31
N PRO A 609 -16.24 12.24 23.21
CA PRO A 609 -17.56 12.57 22.75
C PRO A 609 -17.41 13.75 21.80
N MET A 610 -17.81 13.58 20.55
CA MET A 610 -17.79 14.65 19.57
C MET A 610 -18.68 15.79 20.09
N ILE A 611 -18.06 16.77 20.73
CA ILE A 611 -18.74 17.96 21.20
C ILE A 611 -19.22 18.69 19.94
N GLU A 612 -20.53 18.75 19.73
CA GLU A 612 -21.13 19.41 18.56
C GLU A 612 -20.61 18.90 17.20
N ASN A 613 -20.41 17.56 17.05
CA ASN A 613 -19.86 16.93 15.83
C ASN A 613 -18.42 17.34 15.48
N SER A 614 -17.63 17.91 16.41
CA SER A 614 -16.23 18.25 16.19
C SER A 614 -15.31 17.51 17.16
N CYS A 615 -14.21 16.98 16.61
CA CYS A 615 -13.08 16.45 17.37
C CYS A 615 -12.02 17.54 17.50
N PRO A 616 -11.48 17.83 18.69
CA PRO A 616 -10.45 18.87 18.87
C PRO A 616 -9.15 18.49 18.15
N ARG A 617 -8.28 19.47 17.93
CA ARG A 617 -6.88 19.21 17.56
C ARG A 617 -6.19 18.62 18.78
N ILE A 618 -5.43 17.54 18.57
CA ILE A 618 -4.74 16.84 19.67
C ILE A 618 -3.24 17.12 19.58
N TYR A 619 -2.69 17.56 20.68
CA TYR A 619 -1.26 17.77 20.85
C TYR A 619 -0.68 16.76 21.83
N PHE A 620 0.48 16.19 21.47
CA PHE A 620 1.38 15.53 22.40
C PHE A 620 2.61 16.43 22.55
N ASP A 621 2.75 17.06 23.71
CA ASP A 621 3.65 18.20 23.93
C ASP A 621 3.40 19.28 22.84
N ASP A 622 4.36 19.54 21.95
CA ASP A 622 4.26 20.50 20.84
C ASP A 622 3.94 19.84 19.47
N VAL A 623 3.79 18.52 19.43
CA VAL A 623 3.48 17.77 18.20
C VAL A 623 1.98 17.69 17.97
N VAL A 624 1.54 18.07 16.78
CA VAL A 624 0.14 17.88 16.35
C VAL A 624 -0.07 16.40 16.03
N ALA A 625 -0.53 15.64 17.02
CA ALA A 625 -0.80 14.21 16.88
C ALA A 625 -2.05 13.93 16.04
N GLN A 626 -3.03 14.86 16.06
CA GLN A 626 -4.24 14.77 15.22
C GLN A 626 -4.78 16.16 14.90
N ARG A 627 -5.23 16.32 13.66
CA ARG A 627 -5.93 17.51 13.19
C ARG A 627 -7.32 17.63 13.79
N ARG A 628 -7.79 18.86 14.01
CA ARG A 628 -9.20 19.12 14.33
C ARG A 628 -10.08 18.63 13.20
N SER A 629 -11.23 18.04 13.54
CA SER A 629 -12.14 17.52 12.52
C SER A 629 -13.60 17.71 12.90
N TRP A 630 -14.48 17.70 11.90
CA TRP A 630 -15.93 17.85 12.00
C TRP A 630 -16.58 16.72 11.20
N THR A 631 -17.50 15.99 11.79
CA THR A 631 -18.21 14.91 11.10
C THR A 631 -19.69 15.24 10.97
N CYS A 632 -20.25 15.08 9.76
CA CYS A 632 -21.68 15.19 9.50
C CYS A 632 -22.15 14.00 8.66
N SER A 633 -23.44 13.65 8.77
CA SER A 633 -24.09 12.74 7.84
C SER A 633 -24.61 13.51 6.62
N ALA A 634 -24.91 12.82 5.54
CA ALA A 634 -25.54 13.42 4.37
C ALA A 634 -26.88 14.09 4.72
N GLU A 635 -27.62 13.55 5.70
CA GLU A 635 -28.91 14.07 6.17
C GLU A 635 -28.80 15.38 6.97
N THR A 636 -27.65 15.59 7.64
CA THR A 636 -27.41 16.81 8.42
C THR A 636 -26.81 17.96 7.61
N LEU A 637 -26.59 17.77 6.32
CA LEU A 637 -26.18 18.85 5.42
C LEU A 637 -27.31 19.89 5.27
N PRO A 638 -26.97 21.18 5.19
CA PRO A 638 -27.97 22.27 5.21
C PRO A 638 -28.81 22.36 3.95
N CYS A 639 -28.48 21.59 2.91
CA CYS A 639 -29.15 21.59 1.62
C CYS A 639 -28.96 20.27 0.86
N PRO A 640 -29.87 19.88 -0.03
CA PRO A 640 -29.74 18.69 -0.84
C PRO A 640 -28.46 18.71 -1.71
N PRO A 641 -27.69 17.61 -1.72
CA PRO A 641 -26.46 17.52 -2.51
C PRO A 641 -26.66 17.79 -4.01
N GLU A 642 -27.83 17.47 -4.57
CA GLU A 642 -28.17 17.72 -5.97
C GLU A 642 -28.17 19.21 -6.33
N LYS A 643 -28.61 20.07 -5.40
CA LYS A 643 -28.59 21.53 -5.61
C LYS A 643 -27.15 22.06 -5.57
N LEU A 644 -26.33 21.58 -4.64
CA LEU A 644 -24.89 21.90 -4.60
C LEU A 644 -24.18 21.43 -5.88
N PHE A 645 -24.50 20.24 -6.37
CA PHE A 645 -23.93 19.71 -7.62
C PHE A 645 -24.31 20.54 -8.84
N ARG A 646 -25.52 21.09 -8.87
CA ARG A 646 -25.97 22.00 -9.93
C ARG A 646 -25.37 23.41 -9.82
N GLY A 647 -24.79 23.75 -8.68
CA GLY A 647 -24.28 25.09 -8.39
C GLY A 647 -25.38 26.10 -8.11
N ASP A 648 -26.45 25.66 -7.43
CA ASP A 648 -27.52 26.54 -6.99
C ASP A 648 -26.99 27.54 -5.95
N LEU A 649 -27.17 28.84 -6.23
CA LEU A 649 -26.59 29.90 -5.40
C LEU A 649 -27.15 29.90 -3.99
N ALA A 650 -28.44 29.67 -3.81
CA ALA A 650 -29.09 29.64 -2.51
C ALA A 650 -28.56 28.44 -1.67
N ALA A 651 -28.35 27.29 -2.32
CA ALA A 651 -27.77 26.12 -1.68
C ALA A 651 -26.32 26.37 -1.25
N LEU A 652 -25.51 27.02 -2.08
CA LEU A 652 -24.13 27.40 -1.74
C LEU A 652 -24.09 28.40 -0.59
N GLN A 653 -24.98 29.36 -0.55
CA GLN A 653 -25.08 30.31 0.57
C GLN A 653 -25.52 29.61 1.87
N ALA A 654 -26.49 28.71 1.79
CA ALA A 654 -26.91 27.92 2.95
C ALA A 654 -25.76 27.04 3.48
N PHE A 655 -24.99 26.46 2.58
CA PHE A 655 -23.82 25.64 2.94
C PHE A 655 -22.71 26.47 3.60
N ASP A 656 -22.39 27.68 3.08
CA ASP A 656 -21.39 28.56 3.69
C ASP A 656 -21.86 29.11 5.05
N SER A 657 -23.16 29.42 5.20
CA SER A 657 -23.74 29.83 6.48
C SER A 657 -23.66 28.73 7.54
N TRP A 658 -23.96 27.48 7.15
CA TRP A 658 -23.79 26.31 8.02
C TRP A 658 -22.33 26.13 8.42
N ARG A 659 -21.40 26.20 7.46
CA ARG A 659 -19.97 26.09 7.69
C ARG A 659 -19.49 27.09 8.76
N LEU A 660 -19.93 28.35 8.65
CA LEU A 660 -19.59 29.40 9.61
C LEU A 660 -20.16 29.10 11.00
N SER A 661 -21.43 28.68 11.08
CA SER A 661 -22.06 28.33 12.36
C SER A 661 -21.41 27.12 13.03
N ALA A 662 -21.03 26.11 12.25
CA ALA A 662 -20.32 24.92 12.73
C ALA A 662 -18.81 25.16 12.98
N ARG A 663 -18.32 26.36 12.69
CA ARG A 663 -16.88 26.74 12.81
C ARG A 663 -15.96 25.85 11.97
N VAL A 664 -16.46 25.32 10.85
CA VAL A 664 -15.64 24.57 9.89
C VAL A 664 -14.79 25.57 9.10
N PRO A 665 -13.46 25.41 9.02
CA PRO A 665 -12.62 26.34 8.27
C PRO A 665 -12.93 26.31 6.77
N ARG A 666 -12.49 27.36 6.05
CA ARG A 666 -12.65 27.44 4.59
C ARG A 666 -11.91 26.31 3.89
N HIS A 667 -10.68 26.04 4.27
CA HIS A 667 -9.80 25.05 3.69
C HIS A 667 -9.79 23.78 4.56
N VAL A 668 -10.17 22.66 3.99
CA VAL A 668 -10.28 21.37 4.69
C VAL A 668 -9.86 20.21 3.79
N PHE A 669 -9.52 19.10 4.42
CA PHE A 669 -9.56 17.79 3.78
C PHE A 669 -10.90 17.11 4.11
N ALA A 670 -11.61 16.63 3.11
CA ALA A 670 -12.85 15.90 3.30
C ALA A 670 -12.63 14.40 3.04
N LEU A 671 -13.04 13.59 3.98
CA LEU A 671 -13.10 12.14 3.87
C LEU A 671 -14.56 11.70 3.90
N VAL A 672 -14.97 10.96 2.88
CA VAL A 672 -16.35 10.50 2.75
C VAL A 672 -16.38 8.98 2.91
N GLN A 673 -17.11 8.48 3.92
CA GLN A 673 -17.09 7.07 4.32
C GLN A 673 -18.48 6.58 4.73
N THR A 674 -18.76 5.28 4.54
CA THR A 674 -19.88 4.60 5.20
C THR A 674 -19.57 4.35 6.68
N ALA A 675 -20.60 4.01 7.48
CA ALA A 675 -20.40 3.58 8.86
C ALA A 675 -19.49 2.35 8.94
N THR A 676 -19.66 1.38 8.04
CA THR A 676 -18.85 0.17 7.95
C THR A 676 -17.40 0.48 7.60
N GLU A 677 -17.16 1.37 6.64
CA GLU A 677 -15.82 1.83 6.27
C GLU A 677 -15.11 2.50 7.46
N ARG A 678 -15.81 3.32 8.24
CA ARG A 678 -15.25 3.90 9.47
C ARG A 678 -14.81 2.83 10.46
N GLN A 679 -15.63 1.80 10.69
CA GLN A 679 -15.29 0.68 11.57
C GLN A 679 -14.08 -0.13 11.06
N ILE A 680 -13.99 -0.34 9.75
CA ILE A 680 -12.86 -1.03 9.11
C ILE A 680 -11.55 -0.28 9.35
N PHE A 681 -11.54 1.02 9.08
CA PHE A 681 -10.33 1.84 9.20
C PHE A 681 -9.99 2.22 10.64
N SER A 682 -10.91 2.10 11.58
CA SER A 682 -10.64 2.21 13.02
C SER A 682 -10.10 0.91 13.65
N GLY A 683 -9.94 -0.15 12.89
CA GLY A 683 -9.51 -1.46 13.40
C GLY A 683 -10.60 -2.24 14.17
N ALA A 684 -11.82 -1.70 14.23
CA ALA A 684 -12.94 -2.31 14.97
C ALA A 684 -13.65 -3.46 14.21
N ALA A 685 -13.42 -3.58 12.90
CA ALA A 685 -14.08 -4.59 12.08
C ALA A 685 -13.35 -5.93 12.09
N ASP A 686 -14.10 -7.01 12.06
CA ASP A 686 -13.57 -8.36 11.97
C ASP A 686 -13.12 -8.74 10.54
N ALA A 687 -12.27 -9.76 10.42
CA ALA A 687 -11.71 -10.17 9.14
C ALA A 687 -12.75 -10.62 8.08
N PRO A 688 -13.86 -11.31 8.40
CA PRO A 688 -14.92 -11.61 7.43
C PRO A 688 -15.64 -10.38 6.91
N THR A 689 -15.95 -9.42 7.78
CA THR A 689 -16.53 -8.12 7.41
C THR A 689 -15.56 -7.37 6.50
N LEU A 690 -14.27 -7.32 6.85
CA LEU A 690 -13.20 -6.73 6.04
C LEU A 690 -13.14 -7.37 4.65
N LEU A 691 -13.22 -8.68 4.53
CA LEU A 691 -13.11 -9.38 3.25
C LEU A 691 -14.36 -9.19 2.36
N SER A 692 -15.57 -9.21 2.96
CA SER A 692 -16.81 -8.98 2.23
C SER A 692 -16.89 -7.53 1.72
N GLU A 693 -16.54 -6.59 2.56
CA GLU A 693 -16.56 -5.16 2.25
C GLU A 693 -15.43 -4.75 1.31
N TYR A 694 -14.25 -5.37 1.38
CA TYR A 694 -13.15 -5.09 0.46
C TYR A 694 -13.55 -5.28 -1.01
N LYS A 695 -14.43 -6.23 -1.31
CA LYS A 695 -14.99 -6.41 -2.65
C LYS A 695 -15.81 -5.20 -3.10
N HIS A 696 -16.49 -4.54 -2.17
CA HIS A 696 -17.25 -3.31 -2.39
C HIS A 696 -16.32 -2.07 -2.38
N LEU A 697 -15.36 -2.01 -1.46
CA LEU A 697 -14.37 -0.94 -1.32
C LEU A 697 -13.50 -0.78 -2.58
N ARG A 698 -13.14 -1.86 -3.22
CA ARG A 698 -12.34 -1.88 -4.45
C ARG A 698 -13.03 -1.17 -5.63
N ARG A 699 -14.35 -1.01 -5.58
CA ARG A 699 -15.14 -0.28 -6.59
C ARG A 699 -15.29 1.20 -6.31
N ALA A 700 -14.91 1.67 -5.14
CA ALA A 700 -15.10 3.04 -4.72
C ALA A 700 -13.77 3.74 -4.47
N SER A 701 -13.44 4.73 -5.29
CA SER A 701 -12.31 5.65 -5.09
C SER A 701 -12.49 6.62 -3.90
N VAL A 702 -13.42 6.34 -2.99
CA VAL A 702 -13.95 7.26 -1.97
C VAL A 702 -13.06 7.37 -0.72
N HIS A 703 -12.05 6.49 -0.57
CA HIS A 703 -11.32 6.35 0.69
C HIS A 703 -10.15 7.31 0.88
N LYS A 704 -9.90 8.21 -0.06
CA LYS A 704 -8.78 9.13 0.04
C LYS A 704 -9.30 10.52 0.38
N PRO A 705 -8.75 11.19 1.42
CA PRO A 705 -9.10 12.57 1.71
C PRO A 705 -8.93 13.44 0.45
N ILE A 706 -9.90 14.30 0.19
CA ILE A 706 -9.85 15.29 -0.89
C ILE A 706 -9.73 16.69 -0.29
N TYR A 707 -8.86 17.52 -0.85
CA TYR A 707 -8.81 18.92 -0.47
C TYR A 707 -10.05 19.67 -0.97
N LEU A 708 -10.60 20.53 -0.14
CA LEU A 708 -11.73 21.40 -0.46
C LEU A 708 -11.49 22.82 0.04
N ASP A 709 -11.60 23.80 -0.85
CA ASP A 709 -11.97 25.16 -0.49
C ASP A 709 -13.51 25.23 -0.49
N LEU A 710 -14.10 25.27 0.69
CA LEU A 710 -15.57 25.24 0.85
C LEU A 710 -16.29 26.49 0.32
N ARG A 711 -15.53 27.50 -0.10
CA ARG A 711 -16.06 28.67 -0.84
C ARG A 711 -15.89 28.54 -2.36
N ASN A 712 -15.19 27.52 -2.83
CA ASN A 712 -15.04 27.25 -4.26
C ASN A 712 -16.21 26.35 -4.75
N PRO A 713 -17.11 26.86 -5.59
CA PRO A 713 -18.31 26.12 -6.02
C PRO A 713 -17.97 24.85 -6.82
N LEU A 714 -16.82 24.79 -7.49
CA LEU A 714 -16.40 23.61 -8.24
C LEU A 714 -15.94 22.48 -7.31
N LEU A 715 -15.25 22.82 -6.21
CA LEU A 715 -14.84 21.84 -5.20
C LEU A 715 -16.04 21.36 -4.36
N VAL A 716 -16.95 22.27 -3.98
CA VAL A 716 -18.20 21.89 -3.31
C VAL A 716 -19.04 20.96 -4.19
N ARG A 717 -19.06 21.20 -5.51
CA ARG A 717 -19.70 20.30 -6.49
C ARG A 717 -19.05 18.90 -6.48
N SER A 718 -17.74 18.82 -6.35
CA SER A 718 -17.03 17.54 -6.25
C SER A 718 -17.49 16.75 -5.03
N LEU A 719 -17.57 17.39 -3.87
CA LEU A 719 -18.10 16.79 -2.65
C LEU A 719 -19.54 16.30 -2.85
N ALA A 720 -20.39 17.16 -3.39
CA ALA A 720 -21.80 16.84 -3.65
C ALA A 720 -21.95 15.62 -4.56
N LYS A 721 -21.13 15.49 -5.61
CA LYS A 721 -21.12 14.34 -6.52
C LYS A 721 -20.81 13.02 -5.78
N VAL A 722 -19.87 13.04 -4.86
CA VAL A 722 -19.52 11.85 -4.06
C VAL A 722 -20.69 11.47 -3.15
N ILE A 723 -21.27 12.44 -2.44
CA ILE A 723 -22.39 12.20 -1.52
C ILE A 723 -23.61 11.65 -2.25
N MET A 724 -23.96 12.22 -3.43
CA MET A 724 -25.07 11.75 -4.26
C MET A 724 -24.95 10.28 -4.69
N SER A 725 -23.74 9.76 -4.78
CA SER A 725 -23.51 8.37 -5.17
C SER A 725 -23.85 7.36 -4.06
N ARG A 726 -23.94 7.83 -2.80
CA ARG A 726 -24.18 7.00 -1.62
C ARG A 726 -24.78 7.83 -0.47
N PRO A 727 -26.09 7.78 -0.26
CA PRO A 727 -26.78 8.61 0.73
C PRO A 727 -26.45 8.27 2.19
N GLU A 728 -25.97 7.06 2.47
CA GLU A 728 -25.59 6.58 3.81
C GLU A 728 -24.19 7.06 4.27
N LEU A 729 -23.61 8.03 3.58
CA LEU A 729 -22.25 8.46 3.86
C LEU A 729 -22.15 9.45 5.01
N TYR A 730 -21.05 9.31 5.76
CA TYR A 730 -20.52 10.34 6.65
C TYR A 730 -19.43 11.14 5.94
N VAL A 731 -19.42 12.44 6.18
CA VAL A 731 -18.38 13.36 5.72
C VAL A 731 -17.60 13.84 6.93
N THR A 732 -16.31 13.54 6.96
CA THR A 732 -15.41 14.10 7.98
C THR A 732 -14.55 15.17 7.31
N PHE A 733 -14.70 16.41 7.75
CA PHE A 733 -13.83 17.52 7.39
C PHE A 733 -12.70 17.61 8.40
N SER A 734 -11.46 17.55 7.96
CA SER A 734 -10.28 17.81 8.80
C SER A 734 -9.65 19.14 8.39
N GLU A 735 -9.15 19.88 9.35
CA GLU A 735 -8.47 21.15 9.08
C GLU A 735 -7.30 20.97 8.10
N PHE A 736 -7.08 21.99 7.30
CA PHE A 736 -5.97 22.04 6.35
C PHE A 736 -4.70 22.49 7.09
N LEU A 737 -3.82 21.56 7.39
CA LEU A 737 -2.50 21.78 7.94
C LEU A 737 -1.47 20.97 7.13
N PRO A 738 -0.29 21.52 6.79
CA PRO A 738 0.12 22.92 7.00
C PRO A 738 -0.87 23.91 6.41
N SER A 739 -0.97 25.11 7.00
CA SER A 739 -1.97 26.11 6.60
C SER A 739 -1.58 26.82 5.30
N GLU A 740 -2.53 27.54 4.68
CA GLU A 740 -2.24 28.38 3.51
C GLU A 740 -1.11 29.40 3.78
N ALA A 741 -1.01 29.88 5.03
CA ALA A 741 0.04 30.82 5.44
C ALA A 741 1.44 30.18 5.38
N ASP A 742 1.57 28.88 5.67
CA ASP A 742 2.85 28.17 5.60
C ASP A 742 3.40 28.13 4.14
N TYR A 743 2.50 28.08 3.17
CA TYR A 743 2.87 28.05 1.73
C TYR A 743 3.14 29.44 1.15
N THR A 744 2.66 30.51 1.78
CA THR A 744 2.77 31.89 1.26
C THR A 744 3.90 32.71 1.88
N GLN A 745 4.39 32.35 3.07
CA GLN A 745 5.41 33.12 3.79
C GLN A 745 6.83 33.05 3.19
N ASN A 746 7.14 32.04 2.39
CA ASN A 746 8.47 31.86 1.80
C ASN A 746 8.72 32.60 0.45
N GLY A 747 8.08 33.68 0.21
CA GLY A 747 8.29 34.86 -0.68
C GLY A 747 8.98 34.73 -2.04
N SER A 748 9.56 33.61 -2.45
CA SER A 748 10.38 33.52 -3.66
C SER A 748 10.21 32.25 -4.52
N ARG A 749 9.49 31.22 -4.06
CA ARG A 749 9.18 30.02 -4.88
C ARG A 749 7.82 29.45 -4.49
N PRO A 750 7.07 28.85 -5.42
CA PRO A 750 5.91 28.08 -5.08
C PRO A 750 6.36 26.94 -4.15
N SER A 751 5.88 26.95 -2.90
CA SER A 751 6.14 25.86 -1.96
C SER A 751 5.29 24.66 -2.33
N TYR A 752 5.90 23.49 -2.33
CA TYR A 752 5.22 22.22 -2.56
C TYR A 752 4.64 21.70 -1.24
N ALA A 753 3.57 20.91 -1.34
CA ALA A 753 3.08 20.14 -0.19
C ALA A 753 4.04 18.95 0.04
N GLU A 754 4.93 19.06 1.01
CA GLU A 754 5.90 18.04 1.38
C GLU A 754 5.36 17.16 2.50
N GLU A 755 5.64 15.87 2.44
CA GLU A 755 5.36 14.89 3.49
C GLU A 755 6.58 13.98 3.64
N TYR A 756 6.95 13.70 4.86
CA TYR A 756 8.15 12.96 5.21
C TYR A 756 7.82 11.58 5.79
N PHE A 757 8.61 10.60 5.42
CA PHE A 757 8.66 9.31 6.08
C PHE A 757 9.90 9.29 6.96
N ILE A 758 9.69 9.22 8.27
CA ILE A 758 10.73 9.27 9.29
C ILE A 758 10.71 7.94 10.01
N GLU A 759 11.73 7.13 9.82
CA GLU A 759 11.87 5.88 10.56
C GLU A 759 12.60 6.12 11.87
N LEU A 760 12.01 5.64 12.97
CA LEU A 760 12.55 5.67 14.30
C LEU A 760 12.94 4.25 14.71
N CYS A 761 14.12 4.11 15.33
CA CYS A 761 14.63 2.85 15.84
C CYS A 761 14.93 2.93 17.33
N ALA A 762 14.72 1.81 18.04
CA ALA A 762 15.23 1.65 19.39
C ALA A 762 16.76 1.41 19.31
N GLU A 763 17.48 2.02 20.27
CA GLU A 763 18.91 1.76 20.47
C GLU A 763 19.20 0.32 20.90
#